data_70320a45e41354348e9c8d76313d82b1
#
_entry.id   70320a45e41354348e9c8d76313d82b1
#
_cell.length_a   1.000
_cell.length_b   1.000
_cell.length_c   1.000
_cell.angle_alpha   90.00
_cell.angle_beta   90.00
_cell.angle_gamma   90.00
#
_symmetry.space_group_name_H-M   'P 1'
#
loop_
_entity.id
_entity.type
_entity.pdbx_description
1 polymer ?
#
loop_
_entity_poly.entity_id
_entity_poly.type
_entity_poly.pdbx_seq_one_letter_code
_entity_poly.pdbx_strand_id
1 'polypeptide(L)'
;MALSLPLSTEKLIQLGEVLCQHFPAMNLDEIPQQIERDVADLTTPIGQINYAISLSDFLEKVLKKHPHFLAQWWQTPPQLSDCQHYASRLADQLSTIQNEEQLYKTLRDFRNQEMAKLSFCQSLNLATVEEIFIRLSQLAESLIIGARDWLYKQACEEMGTPCDENGNPQQLYILGMGKLGGFELNFSSDIDLIFTYPSQGETVGARRAVDNAKFFTRLGQRLINALDQFTPDGFVYRTDMRLRPFGDSGALALSFSAMEQYYQDQGRDWERYAMIKGRILGADAQDPNVKTLQQLLRPFVYRRYIDFSVIQALREMKGKIEREVRRRGLKDNIKLGAGGIREIEFIVQVFQLIRGGREIKLQQHELLKLLPEIRDLGLITPQQYHELRDAYIFLRRTENVLQAIDDQQTQLLPTDEENRLRLIVACREYTFLDENNQATIKSYPIENWDDFYQTLQAHQQKVRSVFDTLIGEEKDERTDDSNQWIDFLESDLDDIEQMLVDNQIHDDAISDILDKLVQFKEGLARRVIGSRGREVLAHLLPNIFTQIFEQKNYRTLLPRILNIIDKIASRTTYLELLLENPQAIKQLIELCAQSQMIAEQVARYPILLDELLNTEALRNPLPFTQYPDELKQYMLRLPQDDEEQFIDGLRQFKQSILLRVAAADILGVLPVMKVSDHLTYLAEAIIDAVVNFAWQQVSQRFGVPKHLVGKTEKGFLVIGYGKLGGIELGYKSDLDLVFLYQAVEGVTVGGKKSIDSNQFYLRLAQKIVSIFSMNTSAGILYDVDMRLRPSGDAGLLGCSLQAFENYQLNEAWTWEKQALVRSRAIFGETELKAEFEKIRCNVLSAQRDINQLKIEVRDMREKMYEHLSHTKDGFFNIKTDRGGITDIEFIAQYLMLANAPANPILTKWSDNVRIFDSMAEYHIISLTECEKLKSCYVTLRNKIHHLNLLGNLVIVDDSEFAEERAFVCSFWNKLFS
;
A
#
# COMPACT_ATOMS: atom_id res chain seq x y z
N MET A 1 18.92 -26.28 45.35
CA MET A 1 20.33 -26.29 44.90
C MET A 1 20.51 -25.17 43.94
N ALA A 2 21.33 -24.19 44.21
CA ALA A 2 21.62 -23.16 43.26
C ALA A 2 22.28 -23.83 42.02
N LEU A 3 21.72 -23.67 40.81
CA LEU A 3 22.33 -24.06 39.55
C LEU A 3 23.60 -23.18 39.39
N SER A 4 24.74 -23.74 39.78
CA SER A 4 26.04 -23.14 39.50
C SER A 4 26.44 -23.62 38.10
N LEU A 5 26.70 -22.69 37.17
CA LEU A 5 27.49 -23.01 36.00
C LEU A 5 28.72 -23.81 36.41
N PRO A 6 29.11 -24.85 35.66
CA PRO A 6 30.40 -25.46 35.89
C PRO A 6 31.47 -24.34 35.76
N LEU A 7 32.12 -24.01 36.85
CA LEU A 7 33.15 -22.98 36.85
C LEU A 7 34.21 -23.36 35.82
N SER A 8 34.43 -22.50 34.83
CA SER A 8 35.42 -22.72 33.76
C SER A 8 36.85 -22.48 34.24
N THR A 9 37.21 -23.08 35.42
CA THR A 9 38.51 -22.91 36.06
C THR A 9 39.67 -23.23 35.12
N GLU A 10 39.49 -24.22 34.24
CA GLU A 10 40.50 -24.56 33.25
C GLU A 10 40.71 -23.45 32.21
N LYS A 11 39.62 -22.84 31.71
CA LYS A 11 39.65 -21.71 30.77
C LYS A 11 40.32 -20.48 31.44
N LEU A 12 40.00 -20.25 32.71
CA LEU A 12 40.58 -19.14 33.48
C LEU A 12 42.08 -19.33 33.73
N ILE A 13 42.55 -20.55 33.99
CA ILE A 13 43.97 -20.90 34.09
C ILE A 13 44.69 -20.62 32.78
N GLN A 14 44.10 -21.00 31.65
CA GLN A 14 44.68 -20.71 30.33
C GLN A 14 44.78 -19.19 30.07
N LEU A 15 43.80 -18.39 30.47
CA LEU A 15 43.89 -16.93 30.43
C LEU A 15 45.01 -16.39 31.33
N GLY A 16 45.21 -16.95 32.54
CA GLY A 16 46.30 -16.63 33.41
C GLY A 16 47.68 -16.94 32.80
N GLU A 17 47.81 -18.06 32.10
CA GLU A 17 49.05 -18.41 31.36
C GLU A 17 49.33 -17.40 30.26
N VAL A 18 48.31 -16.95 29.49
CA VAL A 18 48.46 -15.91 28.44
C VAL A 18 48.97 -14.59 29.07
N LEU A 19 48.45 -14.21 30.24
CA LEU A 19 48.94 -13.04 30.96
C LEU A 19 50.43 -13.13 31.32
N CYS A 20 50.85 -14.27 31.87
CA CYS A 20 52.22 -14.49 32.28
C CYS A 20 53.21 -14.51 31.10
N GLN A 21 52.79 -15.05 29.94
CA GLN A 21 53.60 -15.03 28.72
C GLN A 21 53.89 -13.61 28.22
N HIS A 22 52.90 -12.72 28.31
CA HIS A 22 53.03 -11.35 27.78
C HIS A 22 53.44 -10.31 28.81
N PHE A 23 53.25 -10.59 30.11
CA PHE A 23 53.58 -9.69 31.23
C PHE A 23 54.39 -10.44 32.27
N PRO A 24 55.71 -10.63 32.04
CA PRO A 24 56.59 -11.41 32.94
C PRO A 24 56.72 -10.88 34.39
N ALA A 25 56.24 -9.65 34.61
CA ALA A 25 56.17 -9.07 35.96
C ALA A 25 55.00 -9.62 36.81
N MET A 26 54.05 -10.32 36.20
CA MET A 26 53.00 -11.04 36.90
C MET A 26 53.52 -12.41 37.34
N ASN A 27 53.47 -12.65 38.66
CA ASN A 27 54.06 -13.88 39.27
C ASN A 27 53.15 -15.07 38.96
N LEU A 28 53.64 -16.03 38.18
CA LEU A 28 52.96 -17.28 37.83
C LEU A 28 52.41 -18.04 39.03
N ASP A 29 53.14 -18.03 40.12
CA ASP A 29 52.81 -18.77 41.36
C ASP A 29 51.61 -18.12 42.11
N GLU A 30 51.33 -16.85 41.89
CA GLU A 30 50.23 -16.12 42.54
C GLU A 30 48.93 -16.31 41.80
N ILE A 31 48.95 -16.45 40.45
CA ILE A 31 47.74 -16.56 39.61
C ILE A 31 46.86 -17.78 39.98
N PRO A 32 47.36 -19.01 40.10
CA PRO A 32 46.54 -20.13 40.57
C PRO A 32 45.91 -19.91 41.92
N GLN A 33 46.61 -19.33 42.85
CA GLN A 33 46.13 -19.01 44.19
C GLN A 33 45.03 -17.93 44.17
N GLN A 34 45.19 -16.91 43.30
CA GLN A 34 44.14 -15.90 43.07
C GLN A 34 42.90 -16.52 42.47
N ILE A 35 43.06 -17.38 41.46
CA ILE A 35 41.95 -18.08 40.80
C ILE A 35 41.24 -18.96 41.84
N GLU A 36 41.96 -19.79 42.57
CA GLU A 36 41.37 -20.69 43.57
C GLU A 36 40.57 -19.95 44.66
N ARG A 37 41.05 -18.78 45.07
CA ARG A 37 40.37 -17.93 46.06
C ARG A 37 39.16 -17.20 45.51
N ASP A 38 39.25 -16.64 44.30
CA ASP A 38 38.34 -15.61 43.80
C ASP A 38 37.35 -16.15 42.72
N VAL A 39 37.54 -17.36 42.21
CA VAL A 39 36.80 -17.94 41.06
C VAL A 39 35.28 -17.99 41.25
N ALA A 40 34.82 -18.14 42.47
CA ALA A 40 33.40 -18.23 42.80
C ALA A 40 32.82 -16.89 43.37
N ASP A 41 33.67 -15.91 43.60
CA ASP A 41 33.26 -14.63 44.19
C ASP A 41 33.01 -13.55 43.12
N LEU A 42 31.73 -13.29 42.78
CA LEU A 42 31.31 -12.29 41.80
C LEU A 42 31.62 -10.82 42.23
N THR A 43 32.11 -10.60 43.46
CA THR A 43 32.56 -9.27 43.88
C THR A 43 33.99 -8.99 43.41
N THR A 44 34.72 -10.02 42.98
CA THR A 44 36.08 -9.92 42.49
C THR A 44 36.13 -9.86 40.95
N PRO A 45 37.18 -9.19 40.38
CA PRO A 45 37.39 -9.18 38.91
C PRO A 45 37.51 -10.59 38.32
N ILE A 46 38.22 -11.48 38.98
CA ILE A 46 38.46 -12.85 38.54
C ILE A 46 37.19 -13.67 38.51
N GLY A 47 36.36 -13.57 39.55
CA GLY A 47 35.06 -14.24 39.59
C GLY A 47 34.11 -13.72 38.54
N GLN A 48 34.09 -12.41 38.29
CA GLN A 48 33.30 -11.79 37.22
C GLN A 48 33.73 -12.26 35.82
N ILE A 49 35.06 -12.30 35.55
CA ILE A 49 35.61 -12.81 34.29
C ILE A 49 35.23 -14.27 34.12
N ASN A 50 35.42 -15.11 35.15
CA ASN A 50 35.08 -16.53 35.13
C ASN A 50 33.59 -16.75 34.77
N TYR A 51 32.69 -16.04 35.42
CA TYR A 51 31.27 -16.11 35.17
C TYR A 51 30.92 -15.72 33.70
N ALA A 52 31.50 -14.63 33.21
CA ALA A 52 31.25 -14.12 31.88
C ALA A 52 31.78 -15.08 30.76
N ILE A 53 33.01 -15.64 30.92
CA ILE A 53 33.56 -16.61 29.96
C ILE A 53 32.84 -17.97 30.02
N SER A 54 32.19 -18.29 31.13
CA SER A 54 31.34 -19.50 31.22
C SER A 54 30.08 -19.36 30.40
N LEU A 55 29.60 -18.14 30.14
CA LEU A 55 28.44 -17.85 29.31
C LEU A 55 28.77 -17.59 27.83
N SER A 56 30.02 -17.21 27.50
CA SER A 56 30.41 -16.79 26.15
C SER A 56 31.82 -17.26 25.77
N ASP A 57 31.88 -18.20 24.83
CA ASP A 57 33.16 -18.66 24.24
C ASP A 57 33.79 -17.58 23.35
N PHE A 58 32.97 -16.70 22.75
CA PHE A 58 33.46 -15.51 22.06
C PHE A 58 34.32 -14.64 22.97
N LEU A 59 33.84 -14.37 24.17
CA LEU A 59 34.57 -13.54 25.15
C LEU A 59 35.92 -14.14 25.51
N GLU A 60 35.96 -15.45 25.74
CA GLU A 60 37.22 -16.16 26.01
C GLU A 60 38.24 -15.99 24.87
N LYS A 61 37.79 -16.20 23.62
CA LYS A 61 38.61 -16.06 22.42
C LYS A 61 39.18 -14.66 22.27
N VAL A 62 38.36 -13.62 22.49
CA VAL A 62 38.80 -12.23 22.40
C VAL A 62 39.85 -11.90 23.49
N LEU A 63 39.61 -12.31 24.72
CA LEU A 63 40.56 -12.07 25.84
C LEU A 63 41.91 -12.78 25.60
N LYS A 64 41.91 -14.00 25.04
CA LYS A 64 43.16 -14.69 24.67
C LYS A 64 43.95 -13.95 23.58
N LYS A 65 43.24 -13.37 22.61
CA LYS A 65 43.84 -12.67 21.47
C LYS A 65 44.40 -11.28 21.86
N HIS A 66 43.87 -10.66 22.90
CA HIS A 66 44.23 -9.30 23.35
C HIS A 66 44.76 -9.27 24.79
N PRO A 67 46.01 -9.71 25.04
CA PRO A 67 46.56 -9.85 26.39
C PRO A 67 46.58 -8.52 27.19
N HIS A 68 46.80 -7.39 26.56
CA HIS A 68 46.75 -6.07 27.21
C HIS A 68 45.34 -5.74 27.75
N PHE A 69 44.31 -6.11 26.98
CA PHE A 69 42.92 -5.94 27.35
C PHE A 69 42.55 -6.86 28.53
N LEU A 70 43.04 -8.10 28.50
CA LEU A 70 42.88 -9.06 29.58
C LEU A 70 43.59 -8.56 30.87
N ALA A 71 44.83 -8.04 30.76
CA ALA A 71 45.55 -7.51 31.91
C ALA A 71 44.84 -6.35 32.59
N GLN A 72 44.19 -5.49 31.81
CA GLN A 72 43.36 -4.41 32.35
C GLN A 72 42.17 -4.96 33.12
N TRP A 73 41.47 -5.93 32.53
CA TRP A 73 40.27 -6.51 33.16
C TRP A 73 40.58 -7.33 34.40
N TRP A 74 41.74 -7.94 34.47
CA TRP A 74 42.18 -8.67 35.66
C TRP A 74 42.25 -7.80 36.90
N GLN A 75 42.44 -6.47 36.70
CA GLN A 75 42.47 -5.48 37.77
C GLN A 75 41.18 -4.71 37.89
N THR A 76 40.63 -4.28 36.77
CA THR A 76 39.42 -3.43 36.69
C THR A 76 38.56 -3.88 35.53
N PRO A 77 37.51 -4.69 35.79
CA PRO A 77 36.57 -5.14 34.77
C PRO A 77 35.81 -3.97 34.16
N PRO A 78 35.33 -4.09 32.91
CA PRO A 78 34.62 -3.04 32.24
C PRO A 78 33.26 -2.77 32.87
N GLN A 79 32.84 -1.51 32.78
CA GLN A 79 31.52 -1.04 33.14
C GLN A 79 30.75 -0.59 31.87
N LEU A 80 29.45 -0.46 31.96
CA LEU A 80 28.64 0.02 30.82
C LEU A 80 29.08 1.43 30.36
N SER A 81 29.59 2.26 31.27
CA SER A 81 30.15 3.59 30.94
C SER A 81 31.32 3.54 29.96
N ASP A 82 32.03 2.39 29.89
CA ASP A 82 33.16 2.21 28.98
C ASP A 82 32.70 1.87 27.56
N CYS A 83 31.42 1.53 27.40
CA CYS A 83 30.76 1.18 26.14
C CYS A 83 30.06 2.38 25.49
N GLN A 84 30.78 3.49 25.33
CA GLN A 84 30.23 4.72 24.73
C GLN A 84 31.34 5.49 23.98
N HIS A 85 30.91 6.58 23.28
CA HIS A 85 31.82 7.41 22.48
C HIS A 85 32.58 6.64 21.39
N TYR A 86 31.94 5.62 20.79
CA TYR A 86 32.59 4.77 19.79
C TYR A 86 33.15 5.58 18.60
N ALA A 87 32.39 6.55 18.08
CA ALA A 87 32.78 7.32 16.91
C ALA A 87 34.09 8.11 17.12
N SER A 88 34.23 8.82 18.25
CA SER A 88 35.44 9.57 18.54
C SER A 88 36.63 8.65 18.79
N ARG A 89 36.47 7.59 19.59
CA ARG A 89 37.52 6.63 19.88
C ARG A 89 38.01 5.87 18.65
N LEU A 90 37.08 5.53 17.73
CA LEU A 90 37.43 4.92 16.45
C LEU A 90 38.15 5.92 15.54
N ALA A 91 37.66 7.17 15.45
CA ALA A 91 38.28 8.21 14.65
C ALA A 91 39.73 8.47 15.04
N ASP A 92 40.04 8.48 16.36
CA ASP A 92 41.41 8.60 16.87
C ASP A 92 42.32 7.47 16.36
N GLN A 93 41.85 6.22 16.37
CA GLN A 93 42.59 5.07 15.82
C GLN A 93 42.73 5.14 14.29
N LEU A 94 41.67 5.50 13.57
CA LEU A 94 41.68 5.62 12.10
C LEU A 94 42.59 6.78 11.62
N SER A 95 42.85 7.79 12.44
CA SER A 95 43.73 8.91 12.08
C SER A 95 45.17 8.52 11.84
N THR A 96 45.60 7.37 12.38
CA THR A 96 47.00 6.89 12.36
C THR A 96 47.27 5.88 11.23
N ILE A 97 46.24 5.35 10.58
CA ILE A 97 46.37 4.31 9.54
C ILE A 97 46.63 4.90 8.15
N GLN A 98 47.38 4.13 7.32
CA GLN A 98 47.85 4.59 6.00
C GLN A 98 47.30 3.81 4.80
N ASN A 99 46.76 2.64 5.02
CA ASN A 99 46.27 1.76 3.95
C ASN A 99 45.05 0.91 4.37
N GLU A 100 44.38 0.28 3.39
CA GLU A 100 43.18 -0.52 3.65
C GLU A 100 43.42 -1.76 4.50
N GLU A 101 44.60 -2.38 4.44
CA GLU A 101 44.91 -3.53 5.26
C GLU A 101 44.91 -3.17 6.75
N GLN A 102 45.49 -2.02 7.09
CA GLN A 102 45.43 -1.47 8.44
C GLN A 102 44.00 -1.09 8.83
N LEU A 103 43.21 -0.51 7.90
CA LEU A 103 41.82 -0.23 8.13
C LEU A 103 41.06 -1.50 8.52
N TYR A 104 41.19 -2.57 7.72
CA TYR A 104 40.53 -3.84 7.98
C TYR A 104 40.85 -4.42 9.35
N LYS A 105 42.09 -4.41 9.71
CA LYS A 105 42.57 -4.88 11.04
C LYS A 105 42.00 -4.00 12.16
N THR A 106 42.10 -2.68 12.05
CA THR A 106 41.65 -1.75 13.09
C THR A 106 40.14 -1.86 13.34
N LEU A 107 39.35 -1.96 12.28
CA LEU A 107 37.87 -2.13 12.42
C LEU A 107 37.51 -3.43 13.17
N ARG A 108 38.18 -4.54 12.85
CA ARG A 108 37.95 -5.85 13.49
C ARG A 108 38.40 -5.86 14.95
N ASP A 109 39.60 -5.37 15.23
CA ASP A 109 40.13 -5.28 16.59
C ASP A 109 39.21 -4.40 17.46
N PHE A 110 38.80 -3.23 16.97
CA PHE A 110 37.89 -2.33 17.66
C PHE A 110 36.54 -2.98 17.93
N ARG A 111 35.91 -3.57 16.89
CA ARG A 111 34.65 -4.30 17.02
C ARG A 111 34.73 -5.40 18.07
N ASN A 112 35.73 -6.28 17.99
CA ASN A 112 35.89 -7.41 18.90
C ASN A 112 36.06 -6.99 20.34
N GLN A 113 36.87 -5.96 20.60
CA GLN A 113 37.08 -5.42 21.94
C GLN A 113 35.78 -4.81 22.52
N GLU A 114 35.09 -3.99 21.77
CA GLU A 114 33.86 -3.35 22.25
C GLU A 114 32.69 -4.35 22.41
N MET A 115 32.56 -5.35 21.51
CA MET A 115 31.61 -6.45 21.69
C MET A 115 31.93 -7.32 22.90
N ALA A 116 33.22 -7.55 23.22
CA ALA A 116 33.60 -8.27 24.42
C ALA A 116 33.16 -7.54 25.70
N LYS A 117 33.30 -6.21 25.76
CA LYS A 117 32.79 -5.39 26.88
C LYS A 117 31.29 -5.52 27.03
N LEU A 118 30.54 -5.43 25.92
CA LEU A 118 29.09 -5.57 25.95
C LEU A 118 28.66 -6.97 26.37
N SER A 119 29.33 -8.03 25.89
CA SER A 119 29.09 -9.41 26.32
C SER A 119 29.29 -9.58 27.81
N PHE A 120 30.38 -9.00 28.35
CA PHE A 120 30.68 -9.00 29.78
C PHE A 120 29.59 -8.29 30.59
N CYS A 121 29.21 -7.06 30.19
CA CYS A 121 28.15 -6.30 30.87
C CYS A 121 26.79 -7.02 30.82
N GLN A 122 26.46 -7.66 29.68
CA GLN A 122 25.24 -8.46 29.53
C GLN A 122 25.26 -9.68 30.45
N SER A 123 26.38 -10.40 30.52
CA SER A 123 26.51 -11.63 31.34
C SER A 123 26.33 -11.35 32.83
N LEU A 124 26.80 -10.21 33.31
CA LEU A 124 26.73 -9.79 34.71
C LEU A 124 25.52 -8.91 35.04
N ASN A 125 24.56 -8.74 34.11
CA ASN A 125 23.40 -7.86 34.27
C ASN A 125 23.78 -6.40 34.66
N LEU A 126 24.92 -5.89 34.20
CA LEU A 126 25.37 -4.51 34.42
C LEU A 126 24.70 -3.52 33.45
N ALA A 127 23.95 -4.02 32.48
CA ALA A 127 23.22 -3.26 31.49
C ALA A 127 21.82 -3.86 31.32
N THR A 128 20.87 -3.01 31.00
CA THR A 128 19.52 -3.47 30.59
C THR A 128 19.55 -4.09 29.19
N VAL A 129 18.54 -4.87 28.86
CA VAL A 129 18.41 -5.51 27.54
C VAL A 129 18.38 -4.45 26.45
N GLU A 130 17.64 -3.36 26.69
CA GLU A 130 17.50 -2.23 25.77
C GLU A 130 18.83 -1.49 25.54
N GLU A 131 19.60 -1.23 26.61
CA GLU A 131 20.91 -0.57 26.51
C GLU A 131 21.87 -1.39 25.66
N ILE A 132 21.90 -2.71 25.81
CA ILE A 132 22.73 -3.59 24.98
C ILE A 132 22.40 -3.41 23.50
N PHE A 133 21.11 -3.42 23.10
CA PHE A 133 20.72 -3.23 21.69
C PHE A 133 21.14 -1.88 21.16
N ILE A 134 20.91 -0.82 21.92
CA ILE A 134 21.32 0.53 21.55
C ILE A 134 22.82 0.61 21.37
N ARG A 135 23.62 0.07 22.31
CA ARG A 135 25.07 0.09 22.22
C ARG A 135 25.62 -0.73 21.06
N LEU A 136 25.09 -1.91 20.80
CA LEU A 136 25.44 -2.72 19.61
C LEU A 136 25.14 -1.96 18.31
N SER A 137 23.99 -1.29 18.24
CA SER A 137 23.61 -0.51 17.06
C SER A 137 24.50 0.73 16.87
N GLN A 138 24.83 1.42 17.95
CA GLN A 138 25.76 2.56 17.93
C GLN A 138 27.20 2.15 17.55
N LEU A 139 27.66 0.99 18.01
CA LEU A 139 28.93 0.43 17.61
C LEU A 139 28.98 0.14 16.12
N ALA A 140 27.96 -0.53 15.60
CA ALA A 140 27.83 -0.84 14.16
C ALA A 140 27.81 0.44 13.31
N GLU A 141 27.00 1.42 13.69
CA GLU A 141 26.92 2.71 13.02
C GLU A 141 28.28 3.42 13.00
N SER A 142 28.99 3.44 14.13
CA SER A 142 30.32 4.08 14.22
C SER A 142 31.36 3.40 13.32
N LEU A 143 31.33 2.06 13.23
CA LEU A 143 32.22 1.28 12.35
C LEU A 143 31.93 1.52 10.89
N ILE A 144 30.65 1.56 10.50
CA ILE A 144 30.20 1.79 9.11
C ILE A 144 30.59 3.20 8.67
N ILE A 145 30.27 4.21 9.49
CA ILE A 145 30.53 5.62 9.15
C ILE A 145 32.04 5.91 9.18
N GLY A 146 32.77 5.42 10.19
CA GLY A 146 34.23 5.57 10.25
C GLY A 146 34.94 4.93 9.05
N ALA A 147 34.53 3.75 8.63
CA ALA A 147 35.05 3.10 7.41
C ALA A 147 34.71 3.89 6.17
N ARG A 148 33.45 4.37 6.02
CA ARG A 148 32.99 5.19 4.89
C ARG A 148 33.85 6.45 4.77
N ASP A 149 34.03 7.17 5.84
CA ASP A 149 34.72 8.48 5.84
C ASP A 149 36.20 8.31 5.50
N TRP A 150 36.87 7.29 6.05
CA TRP A 150 38.23 6.97 5.72
C TRP A 150 38.38 6.58 4.22
N LEU A 151 37.54 5.67 3.73
CA LEU A 151 37.54 5.24 2.32
C LEU A 151 37.16 6.36 1.35
N TYR A 152 36.23 7.25 1.74
CA TYR A 152 35.86 8.42 0.94
C TYR A 152 37.06 9.34 0.74
N LYS A 153 37.83 9.63 1.79
CA LYS A 153 39.03 10.44 1.70
C LYS A 153 40.04 9.83 0.72
N GLN A 154 40.31 8.54 0.82
CA GLN A 154 41.21 7.83 -0.10
C GLN A 154 40.65 7.84 -1.55
N ALA A 155 39.36 7.60 -1.72
CA ALA A 155 38.74 7.66 -3.04
C ALA A 155 38.81 9.06 -3.69
N CYS A 156 38.69 10.14 -2.88
CA CYS A 156 38.87 11.51 -3.37
C CYS A 156 40.33 11.79 -3.80
N GLU A 157 41.34 11.29 -3.10
CA GLU A 157 42.74 11.38 -3.48
C GLU A 157 43.02 10.65 -4.82
N GLU A 158 42.38 9.51 -5.06
CA GLU A 158 42.56 8.68 -6.25
C GLU A 158 41.75 9.18 -7.47
N MET A 159 40.51 9.57 -7.27
CA MET A 159 39.52 9.82 -8.35
C MET A 159 39.01 11.25 -8.41
N GLY A 160 39.45 12.14 -7.51
CA GLY A 160 38.91 13.49 -7.34
C GLY A 160 37.67 13.53 -6.46
N THR A 161 37.28 14.72 -6.02
CA THR A 161 36.11 14.94 -5.16
C THR A 161 34.82 14.92 -6.00
N PRO A 162 33.83 14.06 -5.71
CA PRO A 162 32.55 14.05 -6.42
C PRO A 162 31.78 15.33 -6.12
N CYS A 163 31.36 16.03 -7.16
CA CYS A 163 30.64 17.30 -7.07
C CYS A 163 29.31 17.25 -7.85
N ASP A 164 28.38 18.13 -7.47
CA ASP A 164 27.17 18.40 -8.26
C ASP A 164 27.49 19.32 -9.44
N GLU A 165 26.47 19.65 -10.26
CA GLU A 165 26.59 20.56 -11.40
C GLU A 165 27.04 21.97 -11.00
N ASN A 166 26.89 22.36 -9.74
CA ASN A 166 27.29 23.65 -9.19
C ASN A 166 28.70 23.63 -8.55
N GLY A 167 29.36 22.47 -8.53
CA GLY A 167 30.67 22.30 -7.93
C GLY A 167 30.66 22.03 -6.41
N ASN A 168 29.51 21.76 -5.79
CA ASN A 168 29.43 21.43 -4.38
C ASN A 168 29.82 19.97 -4.15
N PRO A 169 30.70 19.67 -3.18
CA PRO A 169 31.08 18.31 -2.83
C PRO A 169 29.90 17.47 -2.37
N GLN A 170 29.91 16.21 -2.77
CA GLN A 170 28.87 15.23 -2.40
C GLN A 170 29.44 14.07 -1.61
N GLN A 171 28.62 13.47 -0.75
CA GLN A 171 29.00 12.31 0.04
C GLN A 171 28.04 11.15 -0.13
N LEU A 172 28.46 9.96 0.30
CA LEU A 172 27.63 8.76 0.33
C LEU A 172 26.76 8.75 1.59
N TYR A 173 25.45 8.70 1.43
CA TYR A 173 24.48 8.48 2.51
C TYR A 173 24.16 7.00 2.59
N ILE A 174 24.05 6.48 3.81
CA ILE A 174 23.81 5.08 4.09
C ILE A 174 22.54 4.96 4.91
N LEU A 175 21.57 4.21 4.40
CA LEU A 175 20.40 3.80 5.15
C LEU A 175 20.69 2.46 5.82
N GLY A 176 20.63 2.43 7.14
CA GLY A 176 20.59 1.19 7.92
C GLY A 176 19.16 0.71 8.02
N MET A 177 18.93 -0.55 7.63
CA MET A 177 17.61 -1.17 7.56
C MET A 177 17.43 -2.17 8.71
N GLY A 178 16.23 -2.71 8.85
CA GLY A 178 15.93 -3.77 9.80
C GLY A 178 16.32 -3.45 11.26
N LYS A 179 17.00 -4.36 11.93
CA LYS A 179 17.39 -4.20 13.34
C LYS A 179 18.37 -3.03 13.56
N LEU A 180 19.27 -2.79 12.60
CA LEU A 180 20.21 -1.66 12.69
C LEU A 180 19.48 -0.32 12.62
N GLY A 181 18.53 -0.19 11.70
CA GLY A 181 17.72 1.01 11.58
C GLY A 181 16.85 1.27 12.82
N GLY A 182 16.36 0.21 13.46
CA GLY A 182 15.53 0.26 14.67
C GLY A 182 16.30 0.42 15.98
N PHE A 183 17.62 0.58 15.98
CA PHE A 183 18.44 0.51 17.20
C PHE A 183 18.27 -0.78 18.02
N GLU A 184 18.02 -1.88 17.32
CA GLU A 184 17.68 -3.18 17.89
C GLU A 184 18.66 -4.29 17.46
N LEU A 185 19.92 -3.93 17.17
CA LEU A 185 20.89 -4.90 16.67
C LEU A 185 21.21 -5.95 17.73
N ASN A 186 21.34 -7.19 17.31
CA ASN A 186 21.78 -8.29 18.16
C ASN A 186 23.30 -8.45 18.07
N PHE A 187 23.82 -9.35 18.93
CA PHE A 187 25.24 -9.64 19.05
C PHE A 187 25.84 -10.10 17.72
N SER A 188 25.20 -11.02 17.00
CA SER A 188 25.62 -11.49 15.69
C SER A 188 24.50 -11.34 14.66
N SER A 189 24.27 -10.13 14.19
CA SER A 189 23.28 -9.81 13.17
C SER A 189 23.96 -9.47 11.84
N ASP A 190 23.29 -9.80 10.73
CA ASP A 190 23.58 -9.16 9.45
C ASP A 190 23.13 -7.70 9.51
N ILE A 191 23.76 -6.86 8.74
CA ILE A 191 23.39 -5.46 8.56
C ILE A 191 22.86 -5.26 7.14
N ASP A 192 21.60 -4.87 7.06
CA ASP A 192 20.95 -4.52 5.78
C ASP A 192 21.24 -3.05 5.48
N LEU A 193 21.83 -2.74 4.32
CA LEU A 193 22.22 -1.39 3.95
C LEU A 193 21.67 -0.98 2.57
N ILE A 194 21.40 0.31 2.40
CA ILE A 194 21.11 0.93 1.11
C ILE A 194 21.98 2.16 0.95
N PHE A 195 22.66 2.28 -0.21
CA PHE A 195 23.54 3.39 -0.52
C PHE A 195 22.88 4.39 -1.45
N THR A 196 23.04 5.67 -1.14
CA THR A 196 22.49 6.75 -1.96
C THR A 196 23.36 8.00 -1.90
N TYR A 197 23.25 8.88 -2.91
CA TYR A 197 23.98 10.16 -2.98
C TYR A 197 23.08 11.27 -3.54
N PRO A 198 23.36 12.56 -3.27
CA PRO A 198 22.42 13.62 -3.53
C PRO A 198 22.07 13.82 -5.02
N SER A 199 23.05 13.96 -5.91
CA SER A 199 22.79 14.26 -7.33
C SER A 199 23.85 13.71 -8.28
N GLN A 200 23.51 13.66 -9.56
CA GLN A 200 24.45 13.36 -10.63
C GLN A 200 25.52 14.46 -10.72
N GLY A 201 26.62 14.16 -11.38
CA GLY A 201 27.76 15.07 -11.57
C GLY A 201 29.04 14.29 -11.79
N GLU A 202 30.17 14.98 -11.75
CA GLU A 202 31.48 14.40 -11.99
C GLU A 202 32.50 14.81 -10.91
N THR A 203 33.55 14.03 -10.74
CA THR A 203 34.63 14.36 -9.82
C THR A 203 35.48 15.51 -10.31
N VAL A 204 35.94 16.36 -9.37
CA VAL A 204 36.81 17.52 -9.62
C VAL A 204 38.15 17.29 -8.91
N GLY A 205 39.25 17.71 -9.53
CA GLY A 205 40.60 17.68 -8.94
C GLY A 205 41.48 16.49 -9.33
N ALA A 206 40.96 15.53 -10.12
CA ALA A 206 41.77 14.42 -10.66
C ALA A 206 42.17 14.67 -12.14
N ARG A 207 43.15 13.91 -12.65
CA ARG A 207 43.56 13.95 -14.07
C ARG A 207 42.46 13.62 -15.06
N ARG A 208 41.49 12.82 -14.66
CA ARG A 208 40.31 12.41 -15.45
C ARG A 208 39.09 12.44 -14.56
N ALA A 209 38.08 13.21 -14.95
CA ALA A 209 36.81 13.24 -14.28
C ALA A 209 36.12 11.86 -14.34
N VAL A 210 35.45 11.48 -13.24
CA VAL A 210 34.71 10.23 -13.10
C VAL A 210 33.29 10.62 -12.74
N ASP A 211 32.29 9.97 -13.36
CA ASP A 211 30.89 10.14 -13.03
C ASP A 211 30.60 9.75 -11.56
N ASN A 212 29.74 10.53 -10.89
CA ASN A 212 29.40 10.32 -9.48
C ASN A 212 28.83 8.92 -9.22
N ALA A 213 28.01 8.36 -10.12
CA ALA A 213 27.48 7.02 -9.99
C ALA A 213 28.60 5.97 -9.92
N LYS A 214 29.62 6.13 -10.76
CA LYS A 214 30.79 5.24 -10.79
C LYS A 214 31.68 5.43 -9.58
N PHE A 215 31.85 6.67 -9.11
CA PHE A 215 32.60 6.97 -7.90
C PHE A 215 31.95 6.30 -6.68
N PHE A 216 30.65 6.54 -6.44
CA PHE A 216 29.95 6.01 -5.29
C PHE A 216 29.72 4.48 -5.36
N THR A 217 29.60 3.91 -6.56
CA THR A 217 29.58 2.44 -6.71
C THR A 217 30.90 1.82 -6.26
N ARG A 218 32.05 2.38 -6.65
CA ARG A 218 33.39 1.90 -6.21
C ARG A 218 33.58 2.08 -4.71
N LEU A 219 33.20 3.24 -4.18
CA LEU A 219 33.27 3.51 -2.74
C LEU A 219 32.41 2.50 -1.96
N GLY A 220 31.20 2.25 -2.41
CA GLY A 220 30.30 1.26 -1.80
C GLY A 220 30.87 -0.17 -1.83
N GLN A 221 31.50 -0.59 -2.93
CA GLN A 221 32.18 -1.89 -3.04
C GLN A 221 33.34 -2.00 -2.04
N ARG A 222 34.18 -0.94 -1.93
CA ARG A 222 35.29 -0.93 -0.94
C ARG A 222 34.78 -0.99 0.49
N LEU A 223 33.67 -0.28 0.78
CA LEU A 223 33.03 -0.28 2.10
C LEU A 223 32.51 -1.68 2.45
N ILE A 224 31.77 -2.34 1.53
CA ILE A 224 31.29 -3.72 1.76
C ILE A 224 32.48 -4.64 2.04
N ASN A 225 33.55 -4.58 1.25
CA ASN A 225 34.75 -5.39 1.47
C ASN A 225 35.37 -5.14 2.85
N ALA A 226 35.45 -3.87 3.29
CA ALA A 226 35.99 -3.52 4.60
C ALA A 226 35.19 -4.15 5.75
N LEU A 227 33.85 -4.23 5.60
CA LEU A 227 32.96 -4.74 6.63
C LEU A 227 32.82 -6.28 6.59
N ASP A 228 32.62 -6.86 5.41
CA ASP A 228 32.19 -8.25 5.24
C ASP A 228 33.32 -9.25 4.98
N GLN A 229 34.45 -8.80 4.41
CA GLN A 229 35.55 -9.71 4.06
C GLN A 229 36.06 -10.47 5.29
N PHE A 230 36.10 -11.80 5.20
CA PHE A 230 36.68 -12.63 6.26
C PHE A 230 38.21 -12.62 6.19
N THR A 231 38.85 -12.25 7.29
CA THR A 231 40.30 -12.20 7.47
C THR A 231 40.73 -13.09 8.64
N PRO A 232 42.04 -13.29 8.91
CA PRO A 232 42.48 -13.96 10.13
C PRO A 232 41.97 -13.31 11.44
N ASP A 233 41.61 -12.04 11.37
CA ASP A 233 41.04 -11.30 12.50
C ASP A 233 39.48 -11.41 12.55
N GLY A 234 38.86 -12.19 11.65
CA GLY A 234 37.43 -12.35 11.52
C GLY A 234 36.81 -11.39 10.49
N PHE A 235 35.59 -11.00 10.72
CA PHE A 235 34.82 -10.01 9.94
C PHE A 235 34.34 -8.88 10.85
N VAL A 236 33.85 -7.76 10.28
CA VAL A 236 33.23 -6.71 11.05
C VAL A 236 31.72 -6.98 11.15
N TYR A 237 31.00 -6.99 10.02
CA TYR A 237 29.61 -7.39 9.90
C TYR A 237 29.35 -8.03 8.54
N ARG A 238 28.50 -9.05 8.50
CA ARG A 238 27.91 -9.55 7.24
C ARG A 238 26.97 -8.50 6.69
N THR A 239 27.17 -8.08 5.44
CA THR A 239 26.41 -7.02 4.81
C THR A 239 25.39 -7.59 3.81
N ASP A 240 24.13 -7.16 3.94
CA ASP A 240 23.06 -7.50 2.99
C ASP A 240 22.59 -6.25 2.22
N MET A 241 22.73 -6.29 0.89
CA MET A 241 22.37 -5.20 0.01
C MET A 241 21.08 -5.48 -0.80
N ARG A 242 20.36 -6.58 -0.53
CA ARG A 242 19.20 -7.02 -1.32
C ARG A 242 17.98 -6.13 -1.15
N LEU A 243 17.92 -5.32 -0.10
CA LEU A 243 16.84 -4.33 0.12
C LEU A 243 16.99 -3.05 -0.73
N ARG A 244 18.09 -2.90 -1.49
CA ARG A 244 18.26 -1.75 -2.38
C ARG A 244 17.28 -1.78 -3.56
N PRO A 245 16.94 -0.63 -4.15
CA PRO A 245 16.11 -0.58 -5.36
C PRO A 245 16.61 -1.53 -6.45
N PHE A 246 15.66 -2.29 -7.05
CA PHE A 246 15.90 -3.38 -8.00
C PHE A 246 16.65 -4.60 -7.43
N GLY A 247 16.89 -4.69 -6.12
CA GLY A 247 17.58 -5.82 -5.48
C GLY A 247 18.97 -6.08 -6.09
N ASP A 248 19.31 -7.35 -6.30
CA ASP A 248 20.64 -7.74 -6.82
C ASP A 248 20.93 -7.27 -8.24
N SER A 249 19.92 -6.98 -9.05
CA SER A 249 20.07 -6.47 -10.41
C SER A 249 20.25 -4.94 -10.48
N GLY A 250 19.99 -4.23 -9.37
CA GLY A 250 20.09 -2.77 -9.30
C GLY A 250 21.50 -2.25 -9.05
N ALA A 251 21.71 -0.97 -9.38
CA ALA A 251 22.94 -0.27 -9.04
C ALA A 251 23.20 -0.28 -7.53
N LEU A 252 24.47 -0.36 -7.13
CA LEU A 252 24.86 -0.43 -5.73
C LEU A 252 24.55 0.88 -4.99
N ALA A 253 24.67 2.02 -5.67
CA ALA A 253 24.34 3.34 -5.14
C ALA A 253 23.49 4.10 -6.18
N LEU A 254 22.43 4.77 -5.74
CA LEU A 254 21.54 5.56 -6.56
C LEU A 254 21.54 7.02 -6.12
N SER A 255 21.32 7.95 -7.08
CA SER A 255 21.05 9.35 -6.73
C SER A 255 19.69 9.48 -6.05
N PHE A 256 19.48 10.53 -5.25
CA PHE A 256 18.20 10.81 -4.59
C PHE A 256 17.03 10.85 -5.60
N SER A 257 17.26 11.45 -6.77
CA SER A 257 16.23 11.53 -7.82
C SER A 257 15.88 10.16 -8.41
N ALA A 258 16.89 9.30 -8.64
CA ALA A 258 16.66 7.95 -9.15
C ALA A 258 15.97 7.06 -8.09
N MET A 259 16.32 7.24 -6.81
CA MET A 259 15.66 6.54 -5.69
C MET A 259 14.21 7.00 -5.52
N GLU A 260 13.93 8.31 -5.62
CA GLU A 260 12.57 8.86 -5.58
C GLU A 260 11.72 8.28 -6.71
N GLN A 261 12.23 8.29 -7.93
CA GLN A 261 11.53 7.76 -9.09
C GLN A 261 11.21 6.27 -8.91
N TYR A 262 12.19 5.47 -8.45
CA TYR A 262 11.98 4.05 -8.21
C TYR A 262 10.84 3.80 -7.20
N TYR A 263 10.87 4.47 -6.03
CA TYR A 263 9.84 4.24 -5.02
C TYR A 263 8.47 4.79 -5.39
N GLN A 264 8.40 5.79 -6.28
CA GLN A 264 7.13 6.29 -6.81
C GLN A 264 6.52 5.37 -7.86
N ASP A 265 7.36 4.82 -8.77
CA ASP A 265 6.89 4.09 -9.95
C ASP A 265 6.84 2.57 -9.75
N GLN A 266 7.76 2.01 -8.97
CA GLN A 266 7.99 0.57 -8.86
C GLN A 266 8.10 0.03 -7.43
N GLY A 267 8.07 0.90 -6.42
CA GLY A 267 8.18 0.49 -5.02
C GLY A 267 7.06 -0.45 -4.59
N ARG A 268 7.44 -1.62 -4.08
CA ARG A 268 6.52 -2.70 -3.68
C ARG A 268 6.15 -2.59 -2.21
N ASP A 269 5.03 -3.20 -1.80
CA ASP A 269 4.56 -3.17 -0.40
C ASP A 269 5.55 -3.80 0.59
N TRP A 270 6.28 -4.84 0.19
CA TRP A 270 7.32 -5.43 1.06
C TRP A 270 8.54 -4.51 1.24
N GLU A 271 8.89 -3.68 0.25
CA GLU A 271 9.95 -2.67 0.37
C GLU A 271 9.48 -1.52 1.28
N ARG A 272 8.22 -1.13 1.15
CA ARG A 272 7.57 -0.17 2.03
C ARG A 272 7.59 -0.65 3.48
N TYR A 273 7.24 -1.92 3.71
CA TYR A 273 7.32 -2.56 5.02
C TYR A 273 8.74 -2.57 5.57
N ALA A 274 9.74 -2.92 4.77
CA ALA A 274 11.14 -2.91 5.19
C ALA A 274 11.64 -1.50 5.52
N MET A 275 11.23 -0.49 4.74
CA MET A 275 11.64 0.90 4.89
C MET A 275 11.12 1.58 6.17
N ILE A 276 10.10 1.02 6.84
CA ILE A 276 9.66 1.51 8.16
C ILE A 276 10.83 1.64 9.13
N LYS A 277 11.74 0.67 9.13
CA LYS A 277 12.96 0.67 9.95
C LYS A 277 14.16 1.31 9.24
N GLY A 278 13.95 1.96 8.10
CA GLY A 278 15.03 2.63 7.36
C GLY A 278 15.48 3.92 8.03
N ARG A 279 16.72 3.97 8.53
CA ARG A 279 17.32 5.13 9.22
C ARG A 279 18.62 5.55 8.55
N ILE A 280 18.81 6.85 8.36
CA ILE A 280 20.06 7.40 7.85
C ILE A 280 21.14 7.30 8.93
N LEU A 281 22.20 6.55 8.66
CA LEU A 281 23.30 6.36 9.59
C LEU A 281 24.22 7.60 9.61
N GLY A 282 24.70 7.99 10.79
CA GLY A 282 25.54 9.17 10.96
C GLY A 282 24.88 10.48 10.56
N ALA A 283 23.54 10.55 10.65
CA ALA A 283 22.78 11.72 10.25
C ALA A 283 23.11 12.95 11.12
N ASP A 284 23.55 14.04 10.46
CA ASP A 284 23.63 15.34 11.08
C ASP A 284 22.32 16.12 10.84
N ALA A 285 21.69 16.56 11.92
CA ALA A 285 20.44 17.33 11.83
C ALA A 285 20.61 18.68 11.10
N GLN A 286 21.84 19.18 10.97
CA GLN A 286 22.15 20.41 10.24
C GLN A 286 22.33 20.18 8.73
N ASP A 287 22.56 18.93 8.29
CA ASP A 287 22.77 18.61 6.89
C ASP A 287 21.44 18.71 6.09
N PRO A 288 21.35 19.61 5.09
CA PRO A 288 20.15 19.77 4.28
C PRO A 288 19.80 18.51 3.46
N ASN A 289 20.80 17.71 3.09
CA ASN A 289 20.60 16.48 2.32
C ASN A 289 19.92 15.38 3.17
N VAL A 290 20.22 15.32 4.46
CA VAL A 290 19.52 14.42 5.40
C VAL A 290 18.02 14.73 5.41
N LYS A 291 17.64 16.02 5.50
CA LYS A 291 16.25 16.46 5.45
C LYS A 291 15.59 16.13 4.10
N THR A 292 16.32 16.36 3.01
CA THR A 292 15.84 16.03 1.66
C THR A 292 15.57 14.55 1.51
N LEU A 293 16.49 13.68 1.95
CA LEU A 293 16.32 12.24 1.88
C LEU A 293 15.15 11.75 2.76
N GLN A 294 14.98 12.30 3.96
CA GLN A 294 13.83 12.01 4.82
C GLN A 294 12.51 12.41 4.17
N GLN A 295 12.46 13.60 3.53
CA GLN A 295 11.27 14.08 2.83
C GLN A 295 10.92 13.25 1.59
N LEU A 296 11.92 12.66 0.95
CA LEU A 296 11.76 11.74 -0.18
C LEU A 296 11.17 10.40 0.26
N LEU A 297 11.69 9.81 1.34
CA LEU A 297 11.30 8.47 1.80
C LEU A 297 9.95 8.46 2.52
N ARG A 298 9.65 9.51 3.28
CA ARG A 298 8.44 9.59 4.12
C ARG A 298 7.12 9.35 3.36
N PRO A 299 6.85 9.94 2.18
CA PRO A 299 5.61 9.70 1.43
C PRO A 299 5.48 8.27 0.91
N PHE A 300 6.59 7.60 0.65
CA PHE A 300 6.60 6.20 0.25
C PHE A 300 6.20 5.30 1.42
N VAL A 301 6.76 5.52 2.62
CA VAL A 301 6.53 4.68 3.79
C VAL A 301 5.18 4.98 4.44
N TYR A 302 4.91 6.27 4.73
CA TYR A 302 3.77 6.72 5.52
C TYR A 302 2.77 7.46 4.63
N ARG A 303 1.90 6.70 3.96
CA ARG A 303 0.78 7.26 3.19
C ARG A 303 -0.28 7.81 4.14
N ARG A 304 -0.91 8.95 3.77
CA ARG A 304 -1.97 9.56 4.58
C ARG A 304 -3.29 8.78 4.54
N TYR A 305 -3.43 7.80 3.67
CA TYR A 305 -4.63 6.97 3.50
C TYR A 305 -4.31 5.50 3.72
N ILE A 306 -5.27 4.77 4.26
CA ILE A 306 -5.16 3.33 4.46
C ILE A 306 -5.30 2.67 3.09
N ASP A 307 -4.25 2.03 2.63
CA ASP A 307 -4.30 1.16 1.48
C ASP A 307 -4.61 -0.26 1.97
N PHE A 308 -5.85 -0.68 1.80
CA PHE A 308 -6.28 -2.01 2.24
C PHE A 308 -5.62 -3.14 1.46
N SER A 309 -5.05 -2.85 0.28
CA SER A 309 -4.22 -3.80 -0.45
C SER A 309 -2.97 -4.17 0.35
N VAL A 310 -2.45 -3.25 1.15
CA VAL A 310 -1.29 -3.49 2.05
C VAL A 310 -1.64 -4.51 3.14
N ILE A 311 -2.83 -4.41 3.75
CA ILE A 311 -3.25 -5.39 4.77
C ILE A 311 -3.38 -6.78 4.14
N GLN A 312 -3.93 -6.87 2.94
CA GLN A 312 -4.03 -8.12 2.21
C GLN A 312 -2.66 -8.66 1.78
N ALA A 313 -1.79 -7.81 1.24
CA ALA A 313 -0.42 -8.16 0.89
C ALA A 313 0.39 -8.62 2.11
N LEU A 314 0.18 -7.99 3.28
CA LEU A 314 0.79 -8.39 4.54
C LEU A 314 0.27 -9.75 5.03
N ARG A 315 -1.04 -10.03 4.90
CA ARG A 315 -1.61 -11.36 5.20
C ARG A 315 -1.07 -12.44 4.27
N GLU A 316 -0.94 -12.15 2.97
CA GLU A 316 -0.33 -13.07 2.00
C GLU A 316 1.15 -13.34 2.30
N MET A 317 1.91 -12.31 2.66
CA MET A 317 3.31 -12.41 3.06
C MET A 317 3.44 -13.29 4.31
N LYS A 318 2.55 -13.11 5.31
CA LYS A 318 2.45 -13.99 6.50
C LYS A 318 2.22 -15.45 6.09
N GLY A 319 1.22 -15.71 5.24
CA GLY A 319 0.90 -17.07 4.78
C GLY A 319 2.06 -17.74 4.03
N LYS A 320 2.87 -16.98 3.31
CA LYS A 320 4.10 -17.48 2.65
C LYS A 320 5.16 -17.85 3.70
N ILE A 321 5.35 -17.02 4.71
CA ILE A 321 6.31 -17.26 5.80
C ILE A 321 5.90 -18.47 6.63
N GLU A 322 4.65 -18.60 7.04
CA GLU A 322 4.16 -19.76 7.80
C GLU A 322 4.31 -21.07 7.02
N ARG A 323 4.05 -21.07 5.71
CA ARG A 323 4.28 -22.22 4.84
C ARG A 323 5.76 -22.62 4.77
N GLU A 324 6.66 -21.65 4.69
CA GLU A 324 8.09 -21.89 4.64
C GLU A 324 8.62 -22.42 6.01
N VAL A 325 8.14 -21.85 7.12
CA VAL A 325 8.46 -22.34 8.48
C VAL A 325 8.01 -23.79 8.68
N ARG A 326 6.79 -24.14 8.25
CA ARG A 326 6.29 -25.52 8.29
C ARG A 326 7.11 -26.45 7.39
N ARG A 327 7.44 -26.00 6.17
CA ARG A 327 8.23 -26.79 5.21
C ARG A 327 9.63 -27.10 5.73
N ARG A 328 10.27 -26.17 6.45
CA ARG A 328 11.62 -26.32 7.02
C ARG A 328 11.64 -26.95 8.41
N GLY A 329 10.50 -27.23 9.02
CA GLY A 329 10.42 -27.83 10.36
C GLY A 329 10.98 -26.96 11.48
N LEU A 330 10.94 -25.63 11.35
CA LEU A 330 11.54 -24.65 12.25
C LEU A 330 10.69 -24.41 13.54
N LYS A 331 10.24 -25.45 14.20
CA LYS A 331 9.40 -25.31 15.43
C LYS A 331 10.14 -24.62 16.59
N ASP A 332 11.46 -24.88 16.73
CA ASP A 332 12.28 -24.34 17.83
C ASP A 332 12.99 -23.03 17.46
N ASN A 333 12.53 -22.34 16.41
CA ASN A 333 13.05 -21.04 16.04
C ASN A 333 12.29 -19.92 16.77
N ILE A 334 12.98 -19.23 17.69
CA ILE A 334 12.37 -18.19 18.54
C ILE A 334 11.98 -16.91 17.79
N LYS A 335 12.48 -16.72 16.56
CA LYS A 335 12.16 -15.57 15.73
C LYS A 335 11.02 -15.85 14.75
N LEU A 336 11.09 -16.98 14.04
CA LEU A 336 10.17 -17.31 12.95
C LEU A 336 9.03 -18.26 13.38
N GLY A 337 9.16 -18.94 14.53
CA GLY A 337 8.15 -19.80 15.11
C GLY A 337 6.87 -19.02 15.49
N ALA A 338 5.77 -19.74 15.71
CA ALA A 338 4.52 -19.14 16.16
C ALA A 338 4.69 -18.44 17.51
N GLY A 339 4.20 -17.21 17.65
CA GLY A 339 4.43 -16.38 18.83
C GLY A 339 5.86 -15.84 18.97
N GLY A 340 6.67 -15.91 17.89
CA GLY A 340 8.07 -15.45 17.91
C GLY A 340 8.20 -13.94 17.73
N ILE A 341 9.46 -13.49 17.77
CA ILE A 341 9.83 -12.07 17.65
C ILE A 341 9.20 -11.40 16.44
N ARG A 342 9.16 -12.09 15.30
CA ARG A 342 8.63 -11.56 14.05
C ARG A 342 7.14 -11.22 14.09
N GLU A 343 6.34 -11.96 14.86
CA GLU A 343 4.91 -11.65 15.02
C GLU A 343 4.71 -10.37 15.82
N ILE A 344 5.55 -10.10 16.83
CA ILE A 344 5.53 -8.85 17.61
C ILE A 344 5.94 -7.68 16.71
N GLU A 345 7.04 -7.81 15.97
CA GLU A 345 7.49 -6.80 15.00
C GLU A 345 6.40 -6.51 13.97
N PHE A 346 5.73 -7.54 13.49
CA PHE A 346 4.66 -7.41 12.50
C PHE A 346 3.45 -6.63 13.02
N ILE A 347 2.98 -6.92 14.26
CA ILE A 347 1.90 -6.16 14.91
C ILE A 347 2.22 -4.67 14.92
N VAL A 348 3.40 -4.30 15.41
CA VAL A 348 3.80 -2.90 15.54
C VAL A 348 3.91 -2.23 14.18
N GLN A 349 4.56 -2.87 13.20
CA GLN A 349 4.78 -2.31 11.87
C GLN A 349 3.48 -2.17 11.07
N VAL A 350 2.50 -3.05 11.28
CA VAL A 350 1.16 -2.90 10.69
C VAL A 350 0.51 -1.61 11.18
N PHE A 351 0.55 -1.32 12.49
CA PHE A 351 0.02 -0.05 13.01
C PHE A 351 0.79 1.17 12.50
N GLN A 352 2.10 1.06 12.32
CA GLN A 352 2.91 2.12 11.71
C GLN A 352 2.48 2.40 10.26
N LEU A 353 2.24 1.36 9.45
CA LEU A 353 1.77 1.51 8.07
C LEU A 353 0.35 2.08 7.99
N ILE A 354 -0.53 1.64 8.89
CA ILE A 354 -1.94 2.04 8.87
C ILE A 354 -2.14 3.46 9.43
N ARG A 355 -1.44 3.82 10.50
CA ARG A 355 -1.67 5.07 11.25
C ARG A 355 -0.53 6.07 11.15
N GLY A 356 0.68 5.65 10.82
CA GLY A 356 1.88 6.51 10.82
C GLY A 356 1.81 7.68 9.85
N GLY A 357 0.95 7.63 8.82
CA GLY A 357 0.70 8.76 7.94
C GLY A 357 -0.02 9.93 8.65
N ARG A 358 -0.83 9.64 9.67
CA ARG A 358 -1.61 10.60 10.48
C ARG A 358 -0.92 10.88 11.81
N GLU A 359 -0.46 9.84 12.48
CA GLU A 359 0.16 9.88 13.81
C GLU A 359 1.69 9.93 13.69
N ILE A 360 2.27 11.13 13.74
CA ILE A 360 3.72 11.34 13.60
C ILE A 360 4.51 10.55 14.64
N LYS A 361 3.96 10.36 15.83
CA LYS A 361 4.59 9.60 16.92
C LYS A 361 4.86 8.13 16.55
N LEU A 362 4.06 7.56 15.63
CA LEU A 362 4.27 6.22 15.12
C LEU A 362 5.36 6.11 14.04
N GLN A 363 5.99 7.21 13.62
CA GLN A 363 7.08 7.23 12.65
C GLN A 363 8.47 7.00 13.29
N GLN A 364 8.53 6.55 14.54
CA GLN A 364 9.76 6.14 15.21
C GLN A 364 10.21 4.76 14.72
N HIS A 365 11.47 4.40 14.98
CA HIS A 365 12.05 3.15 14.48
C HIS A 365 12.14 2.06 15.57
N GLU A 366 12.16 2.44 16.85
CA GLU A 366 12.37 1.53 17.98
C GLU A 366 11.04 0.94 18.45
N LEU A 367 10.91 -0.38 18.41
CA LEU A 367 9.68 -1.10 18.75
C LEU A 367 9.23 -0.82 20.21
N LEU A 368 10.15 -0.82 21.15
CA LEU A 368 9.82 -0.60 22.57
C LEU A 368 9.36 0.82 22.89
N LYS A 369 9.71 1.82 22.04
CA LYS A 369 9.15 3.18 22.13
C LYS A 369 7.81 3.32 21.43
N LEU A 370 7.52 2.45 20.47
CA LEU A 370 6.26 2.46 19.71
C LEU A 370 5.11 1.78 20.46
N LEU A 371 5.39 0.70 21.20
CA LEU A 371 4.37 -0.04 21.95
C LEU A 371 3.53 0.84 22.91
N PRO A 372 4.16 1.75 23.72
CA PRO A 372 3.38 2.68 24.56
C PRO A 372 2.52 3.63 23.73
N GLU A 373 3.03 4.17 22.61
CA GLU A 373 2.26 5.09 21.76
C GLU A 373 1.05 4.37 21.12
N ILE A 374 1.20 3.11 20.71
CA ILE A 374 0.12 2.28 20.16
C ILE A 374 -0.96 2.03 21.22
N ARG A 375 -0.58 1.77 22.49
CA ARG A 375 -1.50 1.64 23.63
C ARG A 375 -2.24 2.97 23.90
N ASP A 376 -1.51 4.07 23.94
CA ASP A 376 -2.07 5.38 24.28
C ASP A 376 -3.03 5.90 23.20
N LEU A 377 -2.88 5.45 21.96
CA LEU A 377 -3.83 5.65 20.87
C LEU A 377 -5.06 4.70 20.93
N GLY A 378 -5.12 3.81 21.91
CA GLY A 378 -6.22 2.85 22.08
C GLY A 378 -6.26 1.73 21.02
N LEU A 379 -5.15 1.49 20.31
CA LEU A 379 -5.06 0.46 19.26
C LEU A 379 -4.81 -0.94 19.81
N ILE A 380 -4.27 -1.03 21.02
CA ILE A 380 -4.14 -2.25 21.82
C ILE A 380 -4.55 -1.97 23.27
N THR A 381 -5.01 -3.01 23.97
CA THR A 381 -5.35 -2.87 25.37
C THR A 381 -4.09 -2.78 26.27
N PRO A 382 -4.21 -2.23 27.50
CA PRO A 382 -3.08 -2.23 28.44
C PRO A 382 -2.52 -3.63 28.72
N GLN A 383 -3.39 -4.64 28.78
CA GLN A 383 -2.98 -6.03 28.98
C GLN A 383 -2.15 -6.54 27.79
N GLN A 384 -2.63 -6.34 26.55
CA GLN A 384 -1.90 -6.72 25.32
C GLN A 384 -0.55 -6.02 25.24
N TYR A 385 -0.49 -4.75 25.62
CA TYR A 385 0.78 -4.02 25.70
C TYR A 385 1.79 -4.70 26.63
N HIS A 386 1.39 -5.05 27.85
CA HIS A 386 2.27 -5.73 28.80
C HIS A 386 2.72 -7.11 28.29
N GLU A 387 1.79 -7.89 27.73
CA GLU A 387 2.06 -9.20 27.17
C GLU A 387 3.05 -9.16 26.01
N LEU A 388 2.88 -8.22 25.06
CA LEU A 388 3.79 -8.05 23.92
C LEU A 388 5.17 -7.55 24.36
N ARG A 389 5.22 -6.59 25.30
CA ARG A 389 6.46 -6.01 25.78
C ARG A 389 7.30 -7.02 26.56
N ASP A 390 6.69 -7.72 27.52
CA ASP A 390 7.39 -8.73 28.34
C ASP A 390 7.89 -9.88 27.44
N ALA A 391 7.07 -10.35 26.48
CA ALA A 391 7.47 -11.37 25.54
C ALA A 391 8.61 -10.90 24.63
N TYR A 392 8.54 -9.67 24.12
CA TYR A 392 9.60 -9.12 23.26
C TYR A 392 10.94 -9.07 23.99
N ILE A 393 10.97 -8.54 25.21
CA ILE A 393 12.19 -8.43 26.01
C ILE A 393 12.75 -9.83 26.29
N PHE A 394 11.92 -10.81 26.71
CA PHE A 394 12.38 -12.16 26.99
C PHE A 394 12.92 -12.87 25.75
N LEU A 395 12.20 -12.83 24.65
CA LEU A 395 12.60 -13.45 23.38
C LEU A 395 13.89 -12.83 22.82
N ARG A 396 14.00 -11.51 22.91
CA ARG A 396 15.17 -10.77 22.44
C ARG A 396 16.39 -11.02 23.32
N ARG A 397 16.21 -11.11 24.66
CA ARG A 397 17.27 -11.53 25.58
C ARG A 397 17.77 -12.93 25.21
N THR A 398 16.84 -13.87 25.00
CA THR A 398 17.16 -15.24 24.58
C THR A 398 17.95 -15.26 23.27
N GLU A 399 17.48 -14.54 22.24
CA GLU A 399 18.17 -14.46 20.95
C GLU A 399 19.60 -13.88 21.10
N ASN A 400 19.75 -12.83 21.89
CA ASN A 400 21.02 -12.17 22.06
C ASN A 400 22.03 -13.03 22.83
N VAL A 401 21.58 -13.76 23.85
CA VAL A 401 22.43 -14.72 24.60
C VAL A 401 22.90 -15.86 23.70
N LEU A 402 22.00 -16.44 22.91
CA LEU A 402 22.33 -17.48 21.91
C LEU A 402 23.46 -17.03 20.96
N GLN A 403 23.37 -15.80 20.47
CA GLN A 403 24.37 -15.27 19.55
C GLN A 403 25.68 -14.89 20.24
N ALA A 404 25.63 -14.46 21.48
CA ALA A 404 26.81 -14.08 22.27
C ALA A 404 27.67 -15.28 22.73
N ILE A 405 27.17 -16.52 22.64
CA ILE A 405 27.94 -17.71 22.98
C ILE A 405 29.21 -17.78 22.14
N ASP A 406 29.09 -17.72 20.81
CA ASP A 406 30.22 -17.90 19.87
C ASP A 406 30.15 -16.97 18.64
N ASP A 407 29.52 -15.80 18.74
CA ASP A 407 29.34 -14.83 17.63
C ASP A 407 28.74 -15.48 16.38
N GLN A 408 27.74 -16.35 16.56
CA GLN A 408 27.03 -17.03 15.49
C GLN A 408 25.62 -16.51 15.33
N GLN A 409 25.21 -16.33 14.06
CA GLN A 409 23.83 -15.92 13.74
C GLN A 409 22.90 -17.14 13.86
N THR A 410 22.37 -17.36 15.05
CA THR A 410 21.40 -18.43 15.30
C THR A 410 20.17 -17.92 16.05
N GLN A 411 19.02 -18.54 15.76
CA GLN A 411 17.74 -18.35 16.44
C GLN A 411 17.09 -19.69 16.81
N LEU A 412 17.83 -20.77 16.63
CA LEU A 412 17.41 -22.12 17.02
C LEU A 412 17.84 -22.39 18.44
N LEU A 413 16.96 -23.00 19.22
CA LEU A 413 17.29 -23.43 20.58
C LEU A 413 18.37 -24.54 20.53
N PRO A 414 19.33 -24.51 21.46
CA PRO A 414 20.43 -25.48 21.48
C PRO A 414 19.93 -26.87 21.83
N THR A 415 20.60 -27.89 21.26
CA THR A 415 20.34 -29.29 21.54
C THR A 415 21.28 -29.87 22.60
N ASP A 416 22.45 -29.26 22.79
CA ASP A 416 23.46 -29.65 23.75
C ASP A 416 23.17 -29.10 25.16
N GLU A 417 23.59 -29.86 26.18
CA GLU A 417 23.30 -29.55 27.60
C GLU A 417 24.05 -28.31 28.10
N GLU A 418 25.24 -28.05 27.61
CA GLU A 418 26.05 -26.92 28.05
C GLU A 418 25.39 -25.59 27.63
N ASN A 419 25.03 -25.44 26.36
CA ASN A 419 24.39 -24.23 25.86
C ASN A 419 22.94 -24.06 26.41
N ARG A 420 22.24 -25.18 26.71
CA ARG A 420 20.98 -25.14 27.45
C ARG A 420 21.16 -24.56 28.85
N LEU A 421 22.17 -24.98 29.56
CA LEU A 421 22.47 -24.44 30.91
C LEU A 421 22.84 -22.96 30.86
N ARG A 422 23.63 -22.53 29.88
CA ARG A 422 23.95 -21.12 29.63
C ARG A 422 22.69 -20.27 29.46
N LEU A 423 21.71 -20.73 28.66
CA LEU A 423 20.41 -20.06 28.48
C LEU A 423 19.59 -20.00 29.76
N ILE A 424 19.48 -21.09 30.50
CA ILE A 424 18.77 -21.14 31.78
C ILE A 424 19.32 -20.06 32.72
N VAL A 425 20.62 -20.01 32.90
CA VAL A 425 21.27 -19.08 33.81
C VAL A 425 21.08 -17.62 33.32
N ALA A 426 21.30 -17.37 32.05
CA ALA A 426 21.24 -16.00 31.49
C ALA A 426 19.82 -15.45 31.38
N CYS A 427 18.80 -16.29 31.27
CA CYS A 427 17.40 -15.89 31.14
C CYS A 427 16.61 -15.98 32.44
N ARG A 428 17.12 -16.60 33.45
CA ARG A 428 16.52 -16.70 34.80
C ARG A 428 16.33 -15.35 35.47
N GLU A 429 17.34 -14.47 35.33
CA GLU A 429 17.32 -13.12 35.87
C GLU A 429 18.05 -12.17 34.93
N TYR A 430 17.40 -11.04 34.62
CA TYR A 430 18.03 -9.98 33.80
C TYR A 430 17.46 -8.61 34.13
N THR A 431 18.21 -7.56 33.80
CA THR A 431 17.82 -6.17 33.99
C THR A 431 17.19 -5.62 32.72
N PHE A 432 16.07 -4.90 32.85
CA PHE A 432 15.37 -4.23 31.77
C PHE A 432 14.85 -2.86 32.22
N LEU A 433 14.44 -1.99 31.29
CA LEU A 433 13.80 -0.71 31.62
C LEU A 433 12.32 -0.94 31.90
N ASP A 434 11.79 -0.41 33.03
CA ASP A 434 10.35 -0.41 33.31
C ASP A 434 9.61 0.70 32.49
N GLU A 435 8.34 0.93 32.78
CA GLU A 435 7.53 1.95 32.08
C GLU A 435 7.96 3.38 32.42
N ASN A 436 8.66 3.58 33.52
CA ASN A 436 9.22 4.85 33.96
C ASN A 436 10.68 5.06 33.51
N ASN A 437 11.18 4.20 32.59
CA ASN A 437 12.57 4.15 32.16
C ASN A 437 13.56 3.93 33.32
N GLN A 438 13.14 3.17 34.36
CA GLN A 438 14.04 2.80 35.47
C GLN A 438 14.49 1.34 35.28
N ALA A 439 15.79 1.12 35.52
CA ALA A 439 16.36 -0.23 35.45
C ALA A 439 15.79 -1.10 36.58
N THR A 440 15.13 -2.16 36.20
CA THR A 440 14.44 -3.11 37.10
C THR A 440 14.86 -4.54 36.78
N ILE A 441 14.96 -5.38 37.81
CA ILE A 441 15.34 -6.78 37.66
C ILE A 441 14.08 -7.60 37.45
N LYS A 442 14.05 -8.41 36.36
CA LYS A 442 13.03 -9.46 36.12
C LYS A 442 13.60 -10.82 36.47
N SER A 443 12.90 -11.54 37.32
CA SER A 443 13.27 -12.90 37.71
C SER A 443 12.16 -13.88 37.33
N TYR A 444 12.55 -15.03 36.79
CA TYR A 444 11.67 -16.13 36.45
C TYR A 444 12.01 -17.38 37.27
N PRO A 445 11.00 -18.23 37.67
CA PRO A 445 11.23 -19.45 38.41
C PRO A 445 11.77 -20.58 37.52
N ILE A 446 12.94 -20.34 36.85
CA ILE A 446 13.55 -21.27 35.92
C ILE A 446 14.66 -22.03 36.65
N GLU A 447 14.45 -23.32 36.92
CA GLU A 447 15.45 -24.17 37.58
C GLU A 447 16.05 -25.24 36.63
N ASN A 448 15.36 -25.53 35.53
CA ASN A 448 15.78 -26.55 34.55
C ASN A 448 15.33 -26.18 33.14
N TRP A 449 15.64 -27.03 32.15
CA TRP A 449 15.30 -26.78 30.74
C TRP A 449 13.79 -26.78 30.49
N ASP A 450 13.04 -27.62 31.22
CA ASP A 450 11.58 -27.71 31.06
C ASP A 450 10.91 -26.41 31.55
N ASP A 451 11.36 -25.84 32.69
CA ASP A 451 10.87 -24.55 33.19
C ASP A 451 11.18 -23.42 32.21
N PHE A 452 12.38 -23.39 31.63
CA PHE A 452 12.74 -22.44 30.62
C PHE A 452 11.82 -22.57 29.41
N TYR A 453 11.62 -23.78 28.92
CA TYR A 453 10.80 -24.03 27.74
C TYR A 453 9.33 -23.70 27.97
N GLN A 454 8.78 -23.99 29.13
CA GLN A 454 7.43 -23.59 29.55
C GLN A 454 7.29 -22.07 29.61
N THR A 455 8.26 -21.36 30.16
CA THR A 455 8.27 -19.90 30.22
C THR A 455 8.31 -19.31 28.81
N LEU A 456 9.14 -19.84 27.92
CA LEU A 456 9.21 -19.47 26.53
C LEU A 456 7.86 -19.67 25.82
N GLN A 457 7.27 -20.86 25.97
CA GLN A 457 5.97 -21.18 25.37
C GLN A 457 4.85 -20.27 25.90
N ALA A 458 4.85 -19.94 27.19
CA ALA A 458 3.87 -19.04 27.76
C ALA A 458 3.94 -17.64 27.11
N HIS A 459 5.14 -17.11 26.89
CA HIS A 459 5.33 -15.85 26.15
C HIS A 459 4.88 -15.97 24.69
N GLN A 460 5.25 -17.05 24.00
CA GLN A 460 4.84 -17.30 22.62
C GLN A 460 3.32 -17.44 22.46
N GLN A 461 2.65 -18.12 23.37
CA GLN A 461 1.17 -18.24 23.36
C GLN A 461 0.47 -16.89 23.53
N LYS A 462 0.97 -16.03 24.44
CA LYS A 462 0.44 -14.67 24.62
C LYS A 462 0.60 -13.84 23.35
N VAL A 463 1.78 -13.85 22.75
CA VAL A 463 2.03 -13.15 21.48
C VAL A 463 1.09 -13.66 20.40
N ARG A 464 0.94 -14.99 20.28
CA ARG A 464 0.07 -15.61 19.29
C ARG A 464 -1.39 -15.22 19.48
N SER A 465 -1.88 -15.21 20.71
CA SER A 465 -3.24 -14.80 21.06
C SER A 465 -3.49 -13.34 20.65
N VAL A 466 -2.57 -12.43 20.98
CA VAL A 466 -2.68 -11.01 20.59
C VAL A 466 -2.60 -10.87 19.06
N PHE A 467 -1.70 -11.58 18.42
CA PHE A 467 -1.52 -11.55 16.96
C PHE A 467 -2.79 -12.05 16.23
N ASP A 468 -3.37 -13.17 16.67
CA ASP A 468 -4.58 -13.74 16.08
C ASP A 468 -5.80 -12.82 16.33
N THR A 469 -5.86 -12.11 17.47
CA THR A 469 -6.92 -11.13 17.75
C THR A 469 -6.84 -9.89 16.87
N LEU A 470 -5.63 -9.39 16.57
CA LEU A 470 -5.44 -8.11 15.86
C LEU A 470 -5.30 -8.27 14.35
N ILE A 471 -4.72 -9.37 13.90
CA ILE A 471 -4.30 -9.58 12.50
C ILE A 471 -4.82 -10.91 11.97
N GLY A 472 -5.00 -11.92 12.83
CA GLY A 472 -5.48 -13.24 12.49
C GLY A 472 -6.94 -13.22 12.03
N GLU A 473 -7.33 -14.25 11.30
CA GLU A 473 -8.73 -14.65 11.25
C GLU A 473 -9.06 -15.18 12.65
N GLU A 474 -9.97 -14.51 13.38
CA GLU A 474 -10.37 -14.92 14.74
C GLU A 474 -10.70 -16.42 14.78
N LYS A 475 -10.04 -17.17 15.58
CA LYS A 475 -10.45 -18.54 15.93
C LYS A 475 -11.29 -18.47 17.20
N ASP A 476 -12.57 -18.77 17.06
CA ASP A 476 -13.50 -18.86 18.18
C ASP A 476 -13.06 -19.87 19.24
N GLU A 477 -12.93 -19.43 20.48
CA GLU A 477 -13.10 -20.31 21.63
C GLU A 477 -14.59 -20.61 21.75
N ARG A 478 -14.96 -21.86 21.49
CA ARG A 478 -16.32 -22.35 21.65
C ARG A 478 -16.71 -22.26 23.13
N THR A 479 -17.48 -21.26 23.49
CA THR A 479 -18.35 -21.36 24.69
C THR A 479 -19.58 -22.13 24.28
N ASP A 480 -19.85 -23.18 25.05
CA ASP A 480 -20.93 -24.11 24.94
C ASP A 480 -22.29 -23.43 25.25
N ASP A 481 -22.86 -22.75 24.25
CA ASP A 481 -24.23 -22.25 24.27
C ASP A 481 -24.90 -22.40 22.90
N SER A 482 -24.67 -23.56 22.31
CA SER A 482 -25.06 -23.90 20.92
C SER A 482 -26.48 -24.47 20.75
N ASN A 483 -27.40 -24.28 21.70
CA ASN A 483 -28.69 -24.95 21.65
C ASN A 483 -29.80 -24.25 20.84
N GLN A 484 -29.50 -23.21 20.04
CA GLN A 484 -30.54 -22.51 19.27
C GLN A 484 -30.16 -22.16 17.82
N TRP A 485 -29.17 -22.79 17.28
CA TRP A 485 -28.84 -22.70 15.84
C TRP A 485 -29.74 -23.66 15.08
N ILE A 486 -30.87 -23.14 14.76
CA ILE A 486 -31.88 -23.87 14.07
C ILE A 486 -31.34 -24.52 12.81
N ASP A 487 -31.49 -25.75 12.79
CA ASP A 487 -31.67 -26.74 11.74
C ASP A 487 -30.82 -26.56 10.46
N PHE A 488 -30.76 -25.40 9.77
CA PHE A 488 -29.98 -25.25 8.53
C PHE A 488 -28.46 -25.35 8.71
N LEU A 489 -27.88 -24.78 9.76
CA LEU A 489 -26.42 -24.76 9.94
C LEU A 489 -25.90 -26.02 10.64
N GLU A 490 -26.77 -26.78 11.32
CA GLU A 490 -26.47 -28.09 11.93
C GLU A 490 -27.03 -29.27 11.15
N SER A 491 -28.01 -29.04 10.24
CA SER A 491 -28.65 -30.08 9.42
C SER A 491 -27.63 -30.77 8.53
N ASP A 492 -27.75 -32.08 8.36
CA ASP A 492 -26.96 -32.80 7.38
C ASP A 492 -27.48 -32.59 5.94
N LEU A 493 -26.87 -33.27 4.96
CA LEU A 493 -27.23 -33.15 3.55
C LEU A 493 -28.67 -33.59 3.28
N ASP A 494 -29.10 -34.66 3.92
CA ASP A 494 -30.41 -35.27 3.71
C ASP A 494 -31.51 -34.35 4.25
N ASP A 495 -31.28 -33.67 5.38
CA ASP A 495 -32.21 -32.71 5.98
C ASP A 495 -32.37 -31.47 5.07
N ILE A 496 -31.28 -30.96 4.50
CA ILE A 496 -31.33 -29.80 3.59
C ILE A 496 -32.06 -30.18 2.29
N GLU A 497 -31.84 -31.38 1.77
CA GLU A 497 -32.55 -31.88 0.59
C GLU A 497 -34.06 -32.00 0.90
N GLN A 498 -34.45 -32.52 2.05
CA GLN A 498 -35.85 -32.60 2.45
C GLN A 498 -36.49 -31.22 2.61
N MET A 499 -35.79 -30.24 3.16
CA MET A 499 -36.28 -28.85 3.20
C MET A 499 -36.51 -28.26 1.80
N LEU A 500 -35.68 -28.58 0.82
CA LEU A 500 -35.89 -28.15 -0.58
C LEU A 500 -37.14 -28.82 -1.20
N VAL A 501 -37.37 -30.10 -0.95
CA VAL A 501 -38.55 -30.82 -1.41
C VAL A 501 -39.83 -30.25 -0.78
N ASP A 502 -39.81 -29.95 0.50
CA ASP A 502 -40.96 -29.38 1.24
C ASP A 502 -41.31 -27.96 0.72
N ASN A 503 -40.37 -27.23 0.18
CA ASN A 503 -40.57 -25.93 -0.46
C ASN A 503 -40.96 -26.04 -1.95
N GLN A 504 -41.36 -27.24 -2.45
CA GLN A 504 -41.82 -27.51 -3.81
C GLN A 504 -40.81 -27.15 -4.92
N ILE A 505 -39.52 -27.29 -4.65
CA ILE A 505 -38.45 -27.06 -5.63
C ILE A 505 -38.47 -28.25 -6.63
N HIS A 506 -38.35 -27.92 -7.91
CA HIS A 506 -38.34 -28.94 -8.98
C HIS A 506 -37.10 -29.83 -8.91
N ASP A 507 -37.25 -31.14 -9.08
CA ASP A 507 -36.21 -32.16 -8.96
C ASP A 507 -34.92 -31.85 -9.78
N ASP A 508 -35.08 -31.21 -10.97
CA ASP A 508 -33.95 -30.83 -11.83
C ASP A 508 -33.06 -29.69 -11.26
N ALA A 509 -33.54 -29.00 -10.21
CA ALA A 509 -32.85 -27.89 -9.58
C ALA A 509 -32.24 -28.24 -8.23
N ILE A 510 -32.69 -29.31 -7.57
CA ILE A 510 -32.33 -29.66 -6.20
C ILE A 510 -30.81 -29.82 -6.06
N SER A 511 -30.17 -30.58 -6.95
CA SER A 511 -28.73 -30.85 -6.87
C SER A 511 -27.88 -29.58 -6.95
N ASP A 512 -28.19 -28.64 -7.88
CA ASP A 512 -27.44 -27.37 -8.05
C ASP A 512 -27.64 -26.42 -6.85
N ILE A 513 -28.85 -26.40 -6.29
CA ILE A 513 -29.16 -25.58 -5.10
C ILE A 513 -28.52 -26.15 -3.86
N LEU A 514 -28.58 -27.47 -3.68
CA LEU A 514 -27.98 -28.17 -2.56
C LEU A 514 -26.47 -27.91 -2.51
N ASP A 515 -25.77 -28.05 -3.65
CA ASP A 515 -24.33 -27.76 -3.76
C ASP A 515 -24.02 -26.32 -3.31
N LYS A 516 -24.81 -25.34 -3.71
CA LYS A 516 -24.60 -23.92 -3.36
C LYS A 516 -24.84 -23.67 -1.85
N LEU A 517 -25.88 -24.29 -1.28
CA LEU A 517 -26.18 -24.15 0.14
C LEU A 517 -25.11 -24.82 1.01
N VAL A 518 -24.61 -25.99 0.59
CA VAL A 518 -23.52 -26.68 1.28
C VAL A 518 -22.22 -25.87 1.24
N GLN A 519 -21.86 -25.33 0.06
CA GLN A 519 -20.69 -24.47 -0.07
C GLN A 519 -20.81 -23.21 0.80
N PHE A 520 -21.99 -22.62 0.88
CA PHE A 520 -22.27 -21.47 1.72
C PHE A 520 -22.11 -21.83 3.21
N LYS A 521 -22.71 -22.93 3.65
CA LYS A 521 -22.61 -23.44 5.01
C LYS A 521 -21.15 -23.69 5.42
N GLU A 522 -20.37 -24.40 4.57
CA GLU A 522 -18.95 -24.61 4.80
C GLU A 522 -18.17 -23.28 4.81
N GLY A 523 -18.56 -22.33 3.98
CA GLY A 523 -17.99 -20.98 3.97
C GLY A 523 -18.19 -20.27 5.31
N LEU A 524 -19.42 -20.28 5.84
CA LEU A 524 -19.76 -19.71 7.15
C LEU A 524 -19.03 -20.43 8.30
N ALA A 525 -18.89 -21.76 8.25
CA ALA A 525 -18.18 -22.54 9.27
C ALA A 525 -16.68 -22.21 9.34
N ARG A 526 -16.08 -21.77 8.23
CA ARG A 526 -14.67 -21.33 8.16
C ARG A 526 -14.48 -19.87 8.58
N ARG A 527 -15.56 -19.10 8.70
CA ARG A 527 -15.54 -17.70 9.12
C ARG A 527 -15.73 -17.56 10.61
N VAL A 528 -15.17 -16.50 11.12
CA VAL A 528 -15.33 -16.11 12.49
C VAL A 528 -16.54 -15.20 12.63
N ILE A 529 -17.58 -15.77 13.21
CA ILE A 529 -18.83 -15.08 13.48
C ILE A 529 -19.01 -15.13 15.00
N GLY A 530 -19.05 -13.97 15.67
CA GLY A 530 -19.27 -13.89 17.13
C GLY A 530 -20.60 -14.53 17.55
N SER A 531 -20.75 -14.90 18.83
CA SER A 531 -21.94 -15.56 19.35
C SER A 531 -23.23 -14.83 19.00
N ARG A 532 -23.25 -13.50 19.14
CA ARG A 532 -24.39 -12.66 18.76
C ARG A 532 -24.66 -12.69 17.24
N GLY A 533 -23.62 -12.65 16.41
CA GLY A 533 -23.76 -12.73 14.95
C GLY A 533 -24.35 -14.08 14.51
N ARG A 534 -23.99 -15.15 15.17
CA ARG A 534 -24.55 -16.50 14.91
C ARG A 534 -26.02 -16.57 15.27
N GLU A 535 -26.40 -16.06 16.45
CA GLU A 535 -27.80 -16.00 16.90
C GLU A 535 -28.65 -15.19 15.89
N VAL A 536 -28.17 -14.05 15.44
CA VAL A 536 -28.85 -13.21 14.44
C VAL A 536 -28.98 -13.94 13.11
N LEU A 537 -27.93 -14.62 12.63
CA LEU A 537 -27.99 -15.42 11.39
C LEU A 537 -28.99 -16.57 11.48
N ALA A 538 -29.10 -17.24 12.65
CA ALA A 538 -30.06 -18.31 12.86
C ALA A 538 -31.51 -17.85 12.65
N HIS A 539 -31.84 -16.64 13.06
CA HIS A 539 -33.17 -16.04 12.87
C HIS A 539 -33.36 -15.40 11.49
N LEU A 540 -32.29 -14.90 10.89
CA LEU A 540 -32.34 -14.18 9.62
C LEU A 540 -32.43 -15.10 8.41
N LEU A 541 -31.65 -16.19 8.37
CA LEU A 541 -31.55 -17.07 7.20
C LEU A 541 -32.88 -17.75 6.83
N PRO A 542 -33.70 -18.31 7.77
CA PRO A 542 -34.99 -18.89 7.44
C PRO A 542 -35.91 -17.90 6.72
N ASN A 543 -35.96 -16.65 7.21
CA ASN A 543 -36.79 -15.61 6.62
C ASN A 543 -36.32 -15.22 5.21
N ILE A 544 -35.00 -15.12 5.00
CA ILE A 544 -34.42 -14.84 3.70
C ILE A 544 -34.71 -15.97 2.71
N PHE A 545 -34.54 -17.23 3.10
CA PHE A 545 -34.79 -18.38 2.22
C PHE A 545 -36.27 -18.48 1.80
N THR A 546 -37.20 -18.31 2.73
CA THR A 546 -38.64 -18.29 2.41
C THR A 546 -38.93 -17.26 1.32
N GLN A 547 -38.44 -16.02 1.48
CA GLN A 547 -38.68 -14.96 0.51
C GLN A 547 -37.97 -15.19 -0.84
N ILE A 548 -36.79 -15.85 -0.85
CA ILE A 548 -36.09 -16.20 -2.10
C ILE A 548 -36.88 -17.25 -2.88
N PHE A 549 -37.31 -18.30 -2.20
CA PHE A 549 -38.01 -19.40 -2.91
C PHE A 549 -39.42 -19.05 -3.37
N GLU A 550 -40.02 -17.99 -2.86
CA GLU A 550 -41.23 -17.38 -3.41
C GLU A 550 -41.02 -16.70 -4.78
N GLN A 551 -39.76 -16.33 -5.11
CA GLN A 551 -39.45 -15.66 -6.39
C GLN A 551 -39.33 -16.66 -7.55
N LYS A 552 -39.89 -16.34 -8.69
CA LYS A 552 -39.83 -17.18 -9.92
C LYS A 552 -38.41 -17.46 -10.40
N ASN A 553 -37.47 -16.55 -10.13
CA ASN A 553 -36.06 -16.60 -10.56
C ASN A 553 -35.11 -16.97 -9.41
N TYR A 554 -35.58 -17.75 -8.41
CA TYR A 554 -34.81 -18.14 -7.23
C TYR A 554 -33.45 -18.78 -7.57
N ARG A 555 -33.33 -19.52 -8.70
CA ARG A 555 -32.05 -20.14 -9.14
C ARG A 555 -30.93 -19.14 -9.34
N THR A 556 -31.23 -17.96 -9.85
CA THR A 556 -30.25 -16.88 -10.08
C THR A 556 -30.15 -15.94 -8.90
N LEU A 557 -31.20 -15.80 -8.10
CA LEU A 557 -31.28 -14.92 -6.95
C LEU A 557 -30.52 -15.49 -5.74
N LEU A 558 -30.66 -16.79 -5.47
CA LEU A 558 -30.03 -17.45 -4.30
C LEU A 558 -28.52 -17.17 -4.21
N PRO A 559 -27.69 -17.45 -5.22
CA PRO A 559 -26.25 -17.20 -5.12
C PRO A 559 -25.92 -15.72 -4.95
N ARG A 560 -26.75 -14.80 -5.43
CA ARG A 560 -26.56 -13.35 -5.24
C ARG A 560 -26.74 -12.95 -3.78
N ILE A 561 -27.81 -13.42 -3.15
CA ILE A 561 -28.10 -13.12 -1.74
C ILE A 561 -27.11 -13.85 -0.83
N LEU A 562 -26.79 -15.12 -1.09
CA LEU A 562 -25.76 -15.86 -0.34
C LEU A 562 -24.41 -15.15 -0.33
N ASN A 563 -24.01 -14.58 -1.47
CA ASN A 563 -22.78 -13.78 -1.55
C ASN A 563 -22.84 -12.51 -0.69
N ILE A 564 -23.98 -11.83 -0.64
CA ILE A 564 -24.16 -10.64 0.24
C ILE A 564 -24.03 -11.05 1.70
N ILE A 565 -24.78 -12.08 2.13
CA ILE A 565 -24.75 -12.58 3.51
C ILE A 565 -23.34 -13.04 3.87
N ASP A 566 -22.65 -13.75 2.98
CA ASP A 566 -21.26 -14.17 3.17
C ASP A 566 -20.34 -12.98 3.46
N LYS A 567 -20.48 -11.85 2.76
CA LYS A 567 -19.66 -10.64 2.94
C LYS A 567 -19.97 -9.88 4.25
N ILE A 568 -21.19 -10.01 4.78
CA ILE A 568 -21.57 -9.32 6.01
C ILE A 568 -21.60 -10.26 7.23
N ALA A 569 -21.39 -11.57 7.07
CA ALA A 569 -21.52 -12.57 8.12
C ALA A 569 -20.68 -12.28 9.39
N SER A 570 -19.50 -11.67 9.23
CA SER A 570 -18.65 -11.25 10.34
C SER A 570 -18.97 -9.84 10.90
N ARG A 571 -20.00 -9.17 10.38
CA ARG A 571 -20.36 -7.79 10.73
C ARG A 571 -21.76 -7.76 11.34
N THR A 572 -21.86 -8.09 12.63
CA THR A 572 -23.12 -8.24 13.37
C THR A 572 -24.08 -7.07 13.19
N THR A 573 -23.59 -5.84 13.10
CA THR A 573 -24.43 -4.63 12.92
C THR A 573 -25.29 -4.69 11.65
N TYR A 574 -24.73 -5.18 10.51
CA TYR A 574 -25.52 -5.30 9.27
C TYR A 574 -26.51 -6.46 9.30
N LEU A 575 -26.17 -7.54 10.02
CA LEU A 575 -27.09 -8.65 10.25
C LEU A 575 -28.27 -8.21 11.12
N GLU A 576 -28.01 -7.45 12.20
CA GLU A 576 -29.04 -6.87 13.06
C GLU A 576 -29.92 -5.87 12.31
N LEU A 577 -29.31 -5.00 11.46
CA LEU A 577 -30.06 -4.07 10.60
C LEU A 577 -31.09 -4.80 9.73
N LEU A 578 -30.69 -5.90 9.09
CA LEU A 578 -31.60 -6.69 8.26
C LEU A 578 -32.65 -7.42 9.11
N LEU A 579 -32.29 -7.99 10.26
CA LEU A 579 -33.21 -8.70 11.14
C LEU A 579 -34.29 -7.77 11.72
N GLU A 580 -33.91 -6.56 12.15
CA GLU A 580 -34.81 -5.56 12.71
C GLU A 580 -35.72 -4.88 11.65
N ASN A 581 -35.33 -4.94 10.37
CA ASN A 581 -36.02 -4.28 9.28
C ASN A 581 -36.46 -5.25 8.16
N PRO A 582 -37.55 -6.02 8.36
CA PRO A 582 -38.02 -6.99 7.35
C PRO A 582 -38.34 -6.37 5.99
N GLN A 583 -38.71 -5.08 5.95
CA GLN A 583 -38.95 -4.34 4.71
C GLN A 583 -37.65 -4.15 3.91
N ALA A 584 -36.52 -3.93 4.58
CA ALA A 584 -35.22 -3.84 3.92
C ALA A 584 -34.81 -5.17 3.28
N ILE A 585 -35.09 -6.31 3.92
CA ILE A 585 -34.88 -7.65 3.34
C ILE A 585 -35.70 -7.81 2.06
N LYS A 586 -36.96 -7.46 2.10
CA LYS A 586 -37.87 -7.56 0.94
C LYS A 586 -37.34 -6.72 -0.24
N GLN A 587 -36.95 -5.48 0.02
CA GLN A 587 -36.38 -4.60 -1.01
C GLN A 587 -35.06 -5.14 -1.55
N LEU A 588 -34.18 -5.63 -0.68
CA LEU A 588 -32.93 -6.27 -1.10
C LEU A 588 -33.21 -7.43 -2.07
N ILE A 589 -34.15 -8.31 -1.72
CA ILE A 589 -34.52 -9.46 -2.54
C ILE A 589 -35.13 -9.01 -3.87
N GLU A 590 -36.06 -8.07 -3.85
CA GLU A 590 -36.69 -7.53 -5.06
C GLU A 590 -35.68 -6.90 -6.02
N LEU A 591 -34.74 -6.07 -5.53
CA LEU A 591 -33.72 -5.43 -6.33
C LEU A 591 -32.68 -6.44 -6.85
N CYS A 592 -32.22 -7.36 -6.01
CA CYS A 592 -31.27 -8.39 -6.41
C CYS A 592 -31.86 -9.44 -7.36
N ALA A 593 -33.19 -9.67 -7.32
CA ALA A 593 -33.88 -10.53 -8.27
C ALA A 593 -33.82 -9.97 -9.70
N GLN A 594 -33.87 -8.64 -9.83
CA GLN A 594 -33.88 -7.94 -11.10
C GLN A 594 -32.51 -7.44 -11.55
N SER A 595 -31.50 -7.35 -10.65
CA SER A 595 -30.19 -6.80 -10.97
C SER A 595 -29.05 -7.55 -10.30
N GLN A 596 -28.21 -8.16 -11.10
CA GLN A 596 -26.93 -8.70 -10.63
C GLN A 596 -25.97 -7.57 -10.22
N MET A 597 -25.98 -6.45 -10.95
CA MET A 597 -25.14 -5.29 -10.65
C MET A 597 -25.40 -4.77 -9.23
N ILE A 598 -26.69 -4.63 -8.83
CA ILE A 598 -27.03 -4.21 -7.46
C ILE A 598 -26.54 -5.24 -6.44
N ALA A 599 -26.75 -6.54 -6.69
CA ALA A 599 -26.28 -7.57 -5.78
C ALA A 599 -24.76 -7.55 -5.58
N GLU A 600 -24.00 -7.38 -6.66
CA GLU A 600 -22.54 -7.22 -6.60
C GLU A 600 -22.10 -5.95 -5.87
N GLN A 601 -22.80 -4.83 -6.09
CA GLN A 601 -22.54 -3.56 -5.43
C GLN A 601 -22.78 -3.65 -3.91
N VAL A 602 -23.92 -4.19 -3.49
CA VAL A 602 -24.26 -4.35 -2.07
C VAL A 602 -23.30 -5.33 -1.39
N ALA A 603 -22.94 -6.45 -2.06
CA ALA A 603 -21.96 -7.39 -1.53
C ALA A 603 -20.57 -6.74 -1.34
N ARG A 604 -20.18 -5.89 -2.28
CA ARG A 604 -18.88 -5.19 -2.23
C ARG A 604 -18.87 -4.03 -1.23
N TYR A 605 -19.99 -3.32 -1.10
CA TYR A 605 -20.15 -2.13 -0.25
C TYR A 605 -21.35 -2.28 0.70
N PRO A 606 -21.22 -3.05 1.80
CA PRO A 606 -22.34 -3.33 2.71
C PRO A 606 -22.99 -2.09 3.35
N ILE A 607 -22.30 -0.95 3.37
CA ILE A 607 -22.86 0.33 3.83
C ILE A 607 -24.11 0.73 3.03
N LEU A 608 -24.27 0.22 1.81
CA LEU A 608 -25.44 0.46 0.97
C LEU A 608 -26.72 -0.19 1.53
N LEU A 609 -26.61 -1.12 2.49
CA LEU A 609 -27.78 -1.68 3.17
C LEU A 609 -28.57 -0.60 3.93
N ASP A 610 -27.90 0.47 4.40
CA ASP A 610 -28.56 1.61 5.05
C ASP A 610 -29.53 2.34 4.11
N GLU A 611 -29.24 2.37 2.80
CA GLU A 611 -30.10 2.98 1.80
C GLU A 611 -31.45 2.24 1.64
N LEU A 612 -31.47 0.93 1.93
CA LEU A 612 -32.69 0.11 1.85
C LEU A 612 -33.71 0.43 2.96
N LEU A 613 -33.31 1.16 4.00
CA LEU A 613 -34.20 1.62 5.06
C LEU A 613 -35.13 2.73 4.58
N ASN A 614 -34.74 3.47 3.54
CA ASN A 614 -35.51 4.61 3.02
C ASN A 614 -36.14 4.26 1.66
N THR A 615 -37.29 3.61 1.69
CA THR A 615 -38.07 3.20 0.53
C THR A 615 -38.44 4.35 -0.41
N GLU A 616 -38.71 5.53 0.16
CA GLU A 616 -39.12 6.71 -0.61
C GLU A 616 -37.95 7.27 -1.42
N ALA A 617 -36.74 7.30 -0.84
CA ALA A 617 -35.53 7.75 -1.51
C ALA A 617 -35.11 6.82 -2.67
N LEU A 618 -35.42 5.51 -2.56
CA LEU A 618 -35.18 4.54 -3.64
C LEU A 618 -36.14 4.72 -4.82
N ARG A 619 -37.37 5.17 -4.56
CA ARG A 619 -38.37 5.41 -5.59
C ARG A 619 -38.31 6.81 -6.21
N ASN A 620 -37.88 7.80 -5.43
CA ASN A 620 -37.77 9.19 -5.82
C ASN A 620 -36.33 9.69 -5.58
N PRO A 621 -35.38 9.40 -6.47
CA PRO A 621 -34.03 9.90 -6.35
C PRO A 621 -34.01 11.42 -6.42
N LEU A 622 -33.10 12.06 -5.67
CA LEU A 622 -32.91 13.52 -5.65
C LEU A 622 -32.76 14.07 -7.08
N PRO A 623 -33.34 15.24 -7.39
CA PRO A 623 -33.09 15.90 -8.66
C PRO A 623 -31.59 16.08 -8.90
N PHE A 624 -31.12 15.70 -10.09
CA PHE A 624 -29.69 15.75 -10.42
C PHE A 624 -29.07 17.16 -10.30
N THR A 625 -29.89 18.23 -10.41
CA THR A 625 -29.45 19.61 -10.19
C THR A 625 -29.01 19.90 -8.74
N GLN A 626 -29.41 19.08 -7.78
CA GLN A 626 -29.07 19.23 -6.37
C GLN A 626 -27.79 18.45 -5.98
N TYR A 627 -27.24 17.62 -6.85
CA TYR A 627 -26.05 16.82 -6.52
C TYR A 627 -24.82 17.61 -6.06
N PRO A 628 -24.46 18.78 -6.65
CA PRO A 628 -23.35 19.57 -6.16
C PRO A 628 -23.55 20.07 -4.73
N ASP A 629 -24.77 20.48 -4.37
CA ASP A 629 -25.09 20.97 -3.03
C ASP A 629 -25.13 19.84 -2.01
N GLU A 630 -25.76 18.72 -2.34
CA GLU A 630 -25.81 17.53 -1.50
C GLU A 630 -24.40 16.96 -1.24
N LEU A 631 -23.58 16.85 -2.29
CA LEU A 631 -22.20 16.42 -2.17
C LEU A 631 -21.41 17.35 -1.25
N LYS A 632 -21.56 18.66 -1.42
CA LYS A 632 -20.92 19.64 -0.57
C LYS A 632 -21.34 19.50 0.89
N GLN A 633 -22.64 19.33 1.17
CA GLN A 633 -23.15 19.11 2.53
C GLN A 633 -22.66 17.80 3.12
N TYR A 634 -22.59 16.74 2.32
CA TYR A 634 -22.04 15.46 2.74
C TYR A 634 -20.55 15.59 3.12
N MET A 635 -19.77 16.25 2.29
CA MET A 635 -18.33 16.44 2.50
C MET A 635 -18.02 17.37 3.70
N LEU A 636 -18.89 18.32 4.05
CA LEU A 636 -18.73 19.18 5.24
C LEU A 636 -18.81 18.39 6.57
N ARG A 637 -19.38 17.19 6.58
CA ARG A 637 -19.45 16.33 7.76
C ARG A 637 -18.14 15.57 8.01
N LEU A 638 -17.22 15.58 7.03
CA LEU A 638 -15.94 14.88 7.08
C LEU A 638 -14.82 15.84 7.51
N PRO A 639 -13.77 15.34 8.19
CA PRO A 639 -12.60 16.17 8.52
C PRO A 639 -11.94 16.73 7.25
N GLN A 640 -11.79 18.07 7.21
CA GLN A 640 -11.30 18.78 6.01
C GLN A 640 -9.83 18.48 5.65
N ASP A 641 -9.03 18.04 6.63
CA ASP A 641 -7.60 17.78 6.44
C ASP A 641 -7.28 16.31 6.10
N ASP A 642 -8.28 15.45 5.99
CA ASP A 642 -8.12 14.01 5.76
C ASP A 642 -8.42 13.63 4.31
N GLU A 643 -7.34 13.47 3.52
CA GLU A 643 -7.43 13.10 2.09
C GLU A 643 -8.12 11.74 1.87
N GLU A 644 -7.89 10.75 2.74
CA GLU A 644 -8.50 9.43 2.62
C GLU A 644 -10.01 9.52 2.86
N GLN A 645 -10.43 10.16 3.94
CA GLN A 645 -11.85 10.34 4.24
C GLN A 645 -12.56 11.17 3.17
N PHE A 646 -11.86 12.15 2.56
CA PHE A 646 -12.39 12.90 1.44
C PHE A 646 -12.67 11.99 0.23
N ILE A 647 -11.68 11.18 -0.18
CA ILE A 647 -11.80 10.30 -1.34
C ILE A 647 -12.85 9.20 -1.08
N ASP A 648 -12.85 8.61 0.11
CA ASP A 648 -13.83 7.58 0.47
C ASP A 648 -15.25 8.17 0.59
N GLY A 649 -15.39 9.40 1.07
CA GLY A 649 -16.65 10.11 1.08
C GLY A 649 -17.22 10.33 -0.32
N LEU A 650 -16.39 10.73 -1.30
CA LEU A 650 -16.81 10.84 -2.70
C LEU A 650 -17.30 9.51 -3.26
N ARG A 651 -16.62 8.41 -2.93
CA ARG A 651 -17.02 7.05 -3.37
C ARG A 651 -18.32 6.61 -2.73
N GLN A 652 -18.47 6.79 -1.43
CA GLN A 652 -19.70 6.44 -0.72
C GLN A 652 -20.89 7.22 -1.26
N PHE A 653 -20.72 8.53 -1.49
CA PHE A 653 -21.74 9.36 -2.10
C PHE A 653 -22.12 8.87 -3.50
N LYS A 654 -21.11 8.57 -4.35
CA LYS A 654 -21.34 7.99 -5.67
C LYS A 654 -22.14 6.68 -5.58
N GLN A 655 -21.74 5.75 -4.71
CA GLN A 655 -22.40 4.45 -4.60
C GLN A 655 -23.84 4.57 -4.09
N SER A 656 -24.10 5.47 -3.13
CA SER A 656 -25.45 5.75 -2.63
C SER A 656 -26.36 6.28 -3.74
N ILE A 657 -25.93 7.30 -4.49
CA ILE A 657 -26.72 7.87 -5.59
C ILE A 657 -26.90 6.83 -6.71
N LEU A 658 -25.84 6.07 -7.05
CA LEU A 658 -25.89 5.02 -8.07
C LEU A 658 -26.94 3.95 -7.74
N LEU A 659 -26.98 3.50 -6.47
CA LEU A 659 -27.98 2.53 -6.01
C LEU A 659 -29.41 3.09 -6.13
N ARG A 660 -29.65 4.33 -5.70
CA ARG A 660 -30.97 4.99 -5.79
C ARG A 660 -31.43 5.14 -7.25
N VAL A 661 -30.54 5.57 -8.15
CA VAL A 661 -30.83 5.70 -9.58
C VAL A 661 -31.10 4.33 -10.20
N ALA A 662 -30.30 3.30 -9.88
CA ALA A 662 -30.51 1.95 -10.40
C ALA A 662 -31.81 1.32 -9.86
N ALA A 663 -32.18 1.55 -8.62
CA ALA A 663 -33.45 1.11 -8.05
C ALA A 663 -34.64 1.77 -8.76
N ALA A 664 -34.60 3.09 -9.01
CA ALA A 664 -35.63 3.83 -9.70
C ALA A 664 -35.76 3.42 -11.20
N ASP A 665 -34.63 3.10 -11.85
CA ASP A 665 -34.59 2.53 -13.22
C ASP A 665 -35.29 1.17 -13.27
N ILE A 666 -34.93 0.24 -12.38
CA ILE A 666 -35.51 -1.11 -12.28
C ILE A 666 -37.00 -1.05 -11.98
N LEU A 667 -37.42 -0.14 -11.12
CA LEU A 667 -38.85 0.07 -10.78
C LEU A 667 -39.63 0.79 -11.89
N GLY A 668 -38.97 1.18 -13.00
CA GLY A 668 -39.60 1.86 -14.14
C GLY A 668 -40.02 3.30 -13.88
N VAL A 669 -39.55 3.92 -12.81
CA VAL A 669 -39.82 5.30 -12.44
C VAL A 669 -39.04 6.28 -13.32
N LEU A 670 -37.80 5.94 -13.68
CA LEU A 670 -36.92 6.77 -14.50
C LEU A 670 -36.81 6.23 -15.93
N PRO A 671 -37.15 7.01 -16.97
CA PRO A 671 -36.81 6.68 -18.36
C PRO A 671 -35.27 6.69 -18.55
N VAL A 672 -34.77 5.87 -19.50
CA VAL A 672 -33.31 5.69 -19.75
C VAL A 672 -32.52 7.00 -19.96
N MET A 673 -33.12 7.99 -20.62
CA MET A 673 -32.47 9.29 -20.83
C MET A 673 -32.34 10.07 -19.50
N LYS A 674 -33.33 9.95 -18.61
CA LYS A 674 -33.25 10.53 -17.27
C LYS A 674 -32.23 9.81 -16.38
N VAL A 675 -32.13 8.49 -16.49
CA VAL A 675 -31.04 7.73 -15.85
C VAL A 675 -29.68 8.27 -16.31
N SER A 676 -29.51 8.49 -17.62
CA SER A 676 -28.27 9.06 -18.17
C SER A 676 -27.99 10.48 -17.69
N ASP A 677 -29.02 11.35 -17.55
CA ASP A 677 -28.89 12.67 -16.94
C ASP A 677 -28.33 12.54 -15.51
N HIS A 678 -28.96 11.70 -14.67
CA HIS A 678 -28.53 11.49 -13.28
C HIS A 678 -27.07 11.01 -13.19
N LEU A 679 -26.67 10.02 -13.98
CA LEU A 679 -25.33 9.47 -14.00
C LEU A 679 -24.29 10.50 -14.47
N THR A 680 -24.63 11.31 -15.47
CA THR A 680 -23.74 12.34 -16.00
C THR A 680 -23.54 13.48 -15.02
N TYR A 681 -24.62 14.04 -14.45
CA TYR A 681 -24.50 15.14 -13.49
C TYR A 681 -23.91 14.70 -12.15
N LEU A 682 -24.04 13.41 -11.76
CA LEU A 682 -23.31 12.86 -10.65
C LEU A 682 -21.79 12.86 -10.92
N ALA A 683 -21.38 12.44 -12.11
CA ALA A 683 -19.97 12.47 -12.50
C ALA A 683 -19.43 13.90 -12.54
N GLU A 684 -20.21 14.87 -13.05
CA GLU A 684 -19.80 16.29 -13.07
C GLU A 684 -19.63 16.86 -11.65
N ALA A 685 -20.56 16.59 -10.73
CA ALA A 685 -20.43 17.02 -9.34
C ALA A 685 -19.19 16.46 -8.66
N ILE A 686 -18.86 15.18 -8.94
CA ILE A 686 -17.66 14.52 -8.42
C ILE A 686 -16.40 15.13 -9.05
N ILE A 687 -16.39 15.37 -10.37
CA ILE A 687 -15.26 16.02 -11.05
C ILE A 687 -14.99 17.40 -10.46
N ASP A 688 -16.04 18.19 -10.23
CA ASP A 688 -15.91 19.51 -9.60
C ASP A 688 -15.24 19.41 -8.22
N ALA A 689 -15.72 18.49 -7.36
CA ALA A 689 -15.14 18.27 -6.04
C ALA A 689 -13.67 17.81 -6.10
N VAL A 690 -13.35 16.87 -6.99
CA VAL A 690 -11.98 16.34 -7.18
C VAL A 690 -11.04 17.44 -7.67
N VAL A 691 -11.44 18.26 -8.66
CA VAL A 691 -10.59 19.33 -9.17
C VAL A 691 -10.34 20.39 -8.11
N ASN A 692 -11.37 20.78 -7.34
CA ASN A 692 -11.23 21.74 -6.26
C ASN A 692 -10.30 21.23 -5.16
N PHE A 693 -10.41 19.97 -4.77
CA PHE A 693 -9.54 19.36 -3.78
C PHE A 693 -8.09 19.22 -4.30
N ALA A 694 -7.90 18.74 -5.53
CA ALA A 694 -6.57 18.63 -6.16
C ALA A 694 -5.90 20.01 -6.27
N TRP A 695 -6.65 21.05 -6.65
CA TRP A 695 -6.18 22.44 -6.69
C TRP A 695 -5.66 22.88 -5.32
N GLN A 696 -6.42 22.66 -4.25
CA GLN A 696 -6.00 23.00 -2.90
C GLN A 696 -4.68 22.32 -2.51
N GLN A 697 -4.56 21.02 -2.77
CA GLN A 697 -3.37 20.23 -2.44
C GLN A 697 -2.13 20.71 -3.22
N VAL A 698 -2.28 20.93 -4.53
CA VAL A 698 -1.18 21.36 -5.39
C VAL A 698 -0.76 22.80 -5.06
N SER A 699 -1.74 23.68 -4.80
CA SER A 699 -1.49 25.08 -4.42
C SER A 699 -0.81 25.23 -3.07
N GLN A 700 -1.14 24.41 -2.08
CA GLN A 700 -0.44 24.39 -0.79
C GLN A 700 1.05 24.02 -0.94
N ARG A 701 1.37 23.14 -1.90
CA ARG A 701 2.74 22.69 -2.15
C ARG A 701 3.53 23.66 -3.02
N PHE A 702 2.97 24.10 -4.13
CA PHE A 702 3.69 24.83 -5.18
C PHE A 702 3.29 26.32 -5.28
N GLY A 703 2.31 26.78 -4.52
CA GLY A 703 1.73 28.09 -4.69
C GLY A 703 0.72 28.15 -5.83
N VAL A 704 0.26 29.35 -6.13
CA VAL A 704 -0.71 29.64 -7.19
C VAL A 704 0.00 30.34 -8.36
N PRO A 705 -0.32 30.07 -9.64
CA PRO A 705 0.20 30.84 -10.78
C PRO A 705 0.06 32.33 -10.53
N LYS A 706 1.11 33.11 -10.81
CA LYS A 706 1.21 34.53 -10.40
C LYS A 706 0.01 35.38 -10.85
N HIS A 707 -0.54 35.11 -12.04
CA HIS A 707 -1.69 35.84 -12.60
C HIS A 707 -3.03 35.55 -11.89
N LEU A 708 -3.09 34.50 -11.07
CA LEU A 708 -4.27 34.09 -10.33
C LEU A 708 -4.21 34.44 -8.82
N VAL A 709 -3.13 35.08 -8.38
CA VAL A 709 -3.00 35.49 -6.97
C VAL A 709 -4.12 36.45 -6.59
N GLY A 710 -4.87 36.09 -5.54
CA GLY A 710 -6.04 36.87 -5.06
C GLY A 710 -7.32 36.70 -5.87
N LYS A 711 -7.33 35.78 -6.85
CA LYS A 711 -8.52 35.44 -7.62
C LYS A 711 -9.10 34.09 -7.18
N THR A 712 -10.39 33.91 -7.45
CA THR A 712 -11.10 32.62 -7.24
C THR A 712 -10.99 31.68 -8.45
N GLU A 713 -10.62 32.24 -9.58
CA GLU A 713 -10.40 31.54 -10.86
C GLU A 713 -9.22 30.60 -10.77
N LYS A 714 -9.25 29.51 -11.54
CA LYS A 714 -8.19 28.50 -11.61
C LYS A 714 -7.47 28.47 -12.95
N GLY A 715 -8.06 29.09 -14.01
CA GLY A 715 -7.53 29.06 -15.35
C GLY A 715 -7.41 27.63 -15.93
N PHE A 716 -8.29 26.71 -15.48
CA PHE A 716 -8.24 25.29 -15.79
C PHE A 716 -9.62 24.79 -16.23
N LEU A 717 -9.65 23.99 -17.30
CA LEU A 717 -10.84 23.40 -17.86
C LEU A 717 -10.73 21.87 -17.85
N VAL A 718 -11.87 21.21 -17.60
CA VAL A 718 -12.04 19.79 -17.86
C VAL A 718 -13.08 19.62 -18.97
N ILE A 719 -12.69 18.96 -20.04
CA ILE A 719 -13.54 18.67 -21.18
C ILE A 719 -13.95 17.20 -21.09
N GLY A 720 -15.25 16.94 -21.03
CA GLY A 720 -15.81 15.60 -21.17
C GLY A 720 -16.05 15.27 -22.64
N TYR A 721 -15.62 14.09 -23.04
CA TYR A 721 -15.84 13.53 -24.39
C TYR A 721 -16.80 12.35 -24.35
N GLY A 722 -17.11 11.80 -25.49
CA GLY A 722 -17.85 10.57 -25.63
C GLY A 722 -19.22 10.61 -24.96
N LYS A 723 -19.51 9.66 -24.06
CA LYS A 723 -20.78 9.58 -23.33
C LYS A 723 -20.92 10.68 -22.28
N LEU A 724 -19.83 11.10 -21.65
CA LEU A 724 -19.84 12.19 -20.69
C LEU A 724 -20.13 13.54 -21.36
N GLY A 725 -19.43 13.80 -22.47
CA GLY A 725 -19.67 15.01 -23.29
C GLY A 725 -21.09 15.07 -23.85
N GLY A 726 -21.64 13.91 -24.27
CA GLY A 726 -22.98 13.77 -24.84
C GLY A 726 -24.13 13.66 -23.82
N ILE A 727 -23.87 13.76 -22.51
CA ILE A 727 -24.87 13.57 -21.44
C ILE A 727 -25.55 12.20 -21.55
N GLU A 728 -24.74 11.16 -21.79
CA GLU A 728 -25.23 9.81 -22.09
C GLU A 728 -24.49 8.74 -21.30
N LEU A 729 -24.01 9.05 -20.07
CA LEU A 729 -23.36 8.05 -19.22
C LEU A 729 -24.26 6.87 -18.89
N GLY A 730 -23.69 5.69 -18.81
CA GLY A 730 -24.30 4.47 -18.30
C GLY A 730 -23.58 3.99 -17.03
N TYR A 731 -24.11 2.96 -16.37
CA TYR A 731 -23.63 2.43 -15.09
C TYR A 731 -22.15 1.99 -15.09
N LYS A 732 -21.65 1.49 -16.21
CA LYS A 732 -20.27 0.99 -16.38
C LYS A 732 -19.46 1.86 -17.34
N SER A 733 -19.78 3.15 -17.47
CA SER A 733 -19.04 4.07 -18.34
C SER A 733 -17.80 4.60 -17.65
N ASP A 734 -16.70 4.62 -18.37
CA ASP A 734 -15.49 5.36 -18.11
C ASP A 734 -15.71 6.86 -18.38
N LEU A 735 -14.84 7.70 -17.86
CA LEU A 735 -14.81 9.12 -18.11
C LEU A 735 -13.73 9.43 -19.13
N ASP A 736 -14.14 9.81 -20.35
CA ASP A 736 -13.25 10.35 -21.37
C ASP A 736 -12.97 11.82 -21.06
N LEU A 737 -11.77 12.14 -20.56
CA LEU A 737 -11.40 13.48 -20.11
C LEU A 737 -10.23 14.08 -20.89
N VAL A 738 -10.29 15.38 -21.16
CA VAL A 738 -9.19 16.18 -21.66
C VAL A 738 -9.03 17.41 -20.78
N PHE A 739 -7.81 17.71 -20.36
CA PHE A 739 -7.48 18.87 -19.52
C PHE A 739 -6.88 19.99 -20.35
N LEU A 740 -7.51 21.16 -20.25
CA LEU A 740 -7.04 22.37 -20.90
C LEU A 740 -6.78 23.46 -19.86
N TYR A 741 -5.88 24.40 -20.17
CA TYR A 741 -5.59 25.49 -19.27
C TYR A 741 -5.26 26.78 -20.03
N GLN A 742 -5.37 27.90 -19.34
CA GLN A 742 -4.95 29.18 -19.88
C GLN A 742 -3.43 29.31 -19.77
N ALA A 743 -2.73 29.32 -20.91
CA ALA A 743 -1.29 29.53 -20.93
C ALA A 743 -0.94 30.96 -20.54
N VAL A 744 -0.19 31.12 -19.44
CA VAL A 744 0.39 32.40 -19.02
C VAL A 744 1.82 32.14 -18.58
N GLU A 745 2.77 32.89 -19.18
CA GLU A 745 4.17 32.81 -18.79
C GLU A 745 4.36 33.26 -17.33
N GLY A 746 5.17 32.56 -16.58
CA GLY A 746 5.52 32.90 -15.21
C GLY A 746 5.64 31.68 -14.30
N VAL A 747 5.90 31.98 -13.04
CA VAL A 747 6.08 30.99 -11.98
C VAL A 747 4.99 31.11 -10.93
N THR A 748 4.80 30.05 -10.14
CA THR A 748 3.87 30.04 -9.00
C THR A 748 4.43 30.84 -7.82
N VAL A 749 3.54 31.38 -7.00
CA VAL A 749 3.85 32.24 -5.82
C VAL A 749 3.07 31.74 -4.60
N GLY A 750 3.67 31.80 -3.42
CA GLY A 750 3.01 31.49 -2.13
C GLY A 750 3.07 30.04 -1.68
N GLY A 751 3.75 29.15 -2.41
CA GLY A 751 3.96 27.76 -2.02
C GLY A 751 5.33 27.50 -1.37
N LYS A 752 5.52 26.25 -0.93
CA LYS A 752 6.81 25.78 -0.40
C LYS A 752 7.90 25.71 -1.48
N LYS A 753 7.54 25.50 -2.75
CA LYS A 753 8.43 25.42 -3.90
C LYS A 753 7.74 26.10 -5.10
N SER A 754 8.39 27.08 -5.72
CA SER A 754 7.91 27.72 -6.94
C SER A 754 8.24 26.88 -8.17
N ILE A 755 7.30 26.73 -9.09
CA ILE A 755 7.43 26.02 -10.37
C ILE A 755 6.86 26.85 -11.51
N ASP A 756 7.18 26.48 -12.76
CA ASP A 756 6.57 27.08 -13.95
C ASP A 756 5.04 26.88 -13.97
N SER A 757 4.29 27.86 -14.50
CA SER A 757 2.83 27.81 -14.54
C SER A 757 2.29 26.62 -15.34
N ASN A 758 2.92 26.24 -16.45
CA ASN A 758 2.50 25.08 -17.24
C ASN A 758 2.79 23.79 -16.47
N GLN A 759 3.93 23.70 -15.79
CA GLN A 759 4.26 22.57 -14.93
C GLN A 759 3.27 22.43 -13.77
N PHE A 760 2.76 23.54 -13.22
CA PHE A 760 1.72 23.52 -12.20
C PHE A 760 0.44 22.82 -12.70
N TYR A 761 -0.05 23.18 -13.90
CA TYR A 761 -1.24 22.56 -14.48
C TYR A 761 -1.06 21.07 -14.81
N LEU A 762 0.13 20.67 -15.25
CA LEU A 762 0.46 19.25 -15.45
C LEU A 762 0.44 18.47 -14.12
N ARG A 763 0.97 19.06 -13.04
CA ARG A 763 0.89 18.47 -11.70
C ARG A 763 -0.56 18.38 -11.18
N LEU A 764 -1.37 19.39 -11.48
CA LEU A 764 -2.81 19.38 -11.18
C LEU A 764 -3.50 18.22 -11.91
N ALA A 765 -3.28 18.09 -13.20
CA ALA A 765 -3.83 17.00 -14.01
C ALA A 765 -3.41 15.61 -13.48
N GLN A 766 -2.12 15.43 -13.16
CA GLN A 766 -1.61 14.19 -12.53
C GLN A 766 -2.33 13.88 -11.21
N LYS A 767 -2.51 14.88 -10.36
CA LYS A 767 -3.18 14.70 -9.07
C LYS A 767 -4.66 14.32 -9.25
N ILE A 768 -5.37 14.93 -10.20
CA ILE A 768 -6.76 14.60 -10.52
C ILE A 768 -6.86 13.14 -10.97
N VAL A 769 -6.06 12.72 -11.93
CA VAL A 769 -6.06 11.32 -12.43
C VAL A 769 -5.74 10.35 -11.30
N SER A 770 -4.76 10.67 -10.45
CA SER A 770 -4.40 9.85 -9.29
C SER A 770 -5.57 9.66 -8.32
N ILE A 771 -6.37 10.71 -8.04
CA ILE A 771 -7.53 10.62 -7.14
C ILE A 771 -8.61 9.69 -7.74
N PHE A 772 -8.87 9.76 -9.05
CA PHE A 772 -9.86 8.92 -9.70
C PHE A 772 -9.46 7.45 -9.73
N SER A 773 -8.19 7.16 -10.04
CA SER A 773 -7.67 5.79 -10.23
C SER A 773 -7.26 5.10 -8.93
N MET A 774 -7.17 5.83 -7.81
CA MET A 774 -6.79 5.28 -6.52
C MET A 774 -7.81 4.23 -6.05
N ASN A 775 -7.34 3.03 -5.66
CA ASN A 775 -8.19 1.96 -5.16
C ASN A 775 -8.14 1.91 -3.62
N THR A 776 -9.29 2.10 -2.96
CA THR A 776 -9.43 1.95 -1.50
C THR A 776 -10.48 0.88 -1.16
N SER A 777 -10.80 0.70 0.13
CA SER A 777 -11.88 -0.19 0.56
C SER A 777 -13.25 0.17 -0.05
N ALA A 778 -13.45 1.44 -0.37
CA ALA A 778 -14.65 1.94 -1.07
C ALA A 778 -14.55 1.83 -2.61
N GLY A 779 -13.52 1.15 -3.14
CA GLY A 779 -13.28 0.93 -4.56
C GLY A 779 -12.59 2.10 -5.27
N ILE A 780 -12.70 2.13 -6.60
CA ILE A 780 -12.24 3.24 -7.45
C ILE A 780 -13.38 4.25 -7.65
N LEU A 781 -13.01 5.50 -7.84
CA LEU A 781 -14.03 6.55 -8.07
C LEU A 781 -14.62 6.43 -9.47
N TYR A 782 -13.80 6.54 -10.51
CA TYR A 782 -14.12 6.25 -11.91
C TYR A 782 -12.87 5.81 -12.66
N ASP A 783 -13.02 4.97 -13.67
CA ASP A 783 -11.99 4.77 -14.69
C ASP A 783 -11.93 6.02 -15.58
N VAL A 784 -10.72 6.52 -15.82
CA VAL A 784 -10.50 7.74 -16.62
C VAL A 784 -9.70 7.39 -17.86
N ASP A 785 -10.27 7.73 -19.04
CA ASP A 785 -9.60 7.61 -20.32
C ASP A 785 -9.11 8.97 -20.81
N MET A 786 -7.81 9.11 -20.98
CA MET A 786 -7.16 10.34 -21.43
C MET A 786 -6.67 10.27 -22.88
N ARG A 787 -6.97 9.20 -23.63
CA ARG A 787 -6.44 8.95 -24.98
C ARG A 787 -6.91 9.93 -26.04
N LEU A 788 -8.00 10.67 -25.77
CA LEU A 788 -8.53 11.70 -26.67
C LEU A 788 -7.82 13.07 -26.57
N ARG A 789 -6.78 13.17 -25.72
CA ARG A 789 -5.95 14.37 -25.64
C ARG A 789 -5.07 14.51 -26.90
N PRO A 790 -4.61 15.76 -27.24
CA PRO A 790 -3.71 15.96 -28.36
C PRO A 790 -2.51 15.02 -28.35
N SER A 791 -2.22 14.39 -29.46
CA SER A 791 -1.17 13.36 -29.65
C SER A 791 -1.40 12.05 -28.85
N GLY A 792 -2.59 11.80 -28.30
CA GLY A 792 -2.94 10.57 -27.61
C GLY A 792 -2.01 10.27 -26.44
N ASP A 793 -1.60 9.00 -26.30
CA ASP A 793 -0.74 8.57 -25.17
C ASP A 793 0.69 9.15 -25.22
N ALA A 794 1.14 9.63 -26.36
CA ALA A 794 2.43 10.32 -26.51
C ALA A 794 2.39 11.80 -26.06
N GLY A 795 1.17 12.37 -25.91
CA GLY A 795 0.99 13.77 -25.55
C GLY A 795 1.00 14.02 -24.04
N LEU A 796 1.19 15.29 -23.65
CA LEU A 796 1.10 15.75 -22.26
C LEU A 796 -0.33 15.54 -21.72
N LEU A 797 -0.47 15.35 -20.41
CA LEU A 797 -1.76 15.16 -19.72
C LEU A 797 -2.70 16.36 -19.84
N GLY A 798 -2.17 17.56 -20.10
CA GLY A 798 -2.94 18.76 -20.34
C GLY A 798 -2.19 19.69 -21.28
N CYS A 799 -2.91 20.52 -22.01
CA CYS A 799 -2.34 21.51 -22.91
C CYS A 799 -3.07 22.85 -22.80
N SER A 800 -2.48 23.91 -23.33
CA SER A 800 -3.15 25.21 -23.38
C SER A 800 -4.30 25.22 -24.40
N LEU A 801 -5.31 26.05 -24.16
CA LEU A 801 -6.42 26.24 -25.09
C LEU A 801 -5.93 26.57 -26.51
N GLN A 802 -4.92 27.42 -26.65
CA GLN A 802 -4.35 27.80 -27.95
C GLN A 802 -3.60 26.65 -28.63
N ALA A 803 -2.86 25.83 -27.86
CA ALA A 803 -2.21 24.64 -28.39
C ALA A 803 -3.24 23.61 -28.84
N PHE A 804 -4.33 23.45 -28.09
CA PHE A 804 -5.45 22.59 -28.45
C PHE A 804 -6.12 23.04 -29.77
N GLU A 805 -6.42 24.35 -29.91
CA GLU A 805 -6.98 24.89 -31.15
C GLU A 805 -6.07 24.66 -32.36
N ASN A 806 -4.79 24.97 -32.24
CA ASN A 806 -3.82 24.75 -33.29
C ASN A 806 -3.72 23.26 -33.67
N TYR A 807 -3.68 22.36 -32.70
CA TYR A 807 -3.66 20.93 -32.96
C TYR A 807 -4.92 20.46 -33.71
N GLN A 808 -6.10 20.84 -33.22
CA GLN A 808 -7.38 20.43 -33.82
C GLN A 808 -7.58 20.97 -35.25
N LEU A 809 -7.08 22.16 -35.56
CA LEU A 809 -7.18 22.74 -36.90
C LEU A 809 -6.19 22.12 -37.88
N ASN A 810 -4.94 21.87 -37.43
CA ASN A 810 -3.85 21.60 -38.38
C ASN A 810 -3.33 20.15 -38.36
N GLU A 811 -3.43 19.43 -37.22
CA GLU A 811 -2.77 18.14 -37.02
C GLU A 811 -3.76 16.99 -36.77
N ALA A 812 -4.92 17.29 -36.16
CA ALA A 812 -5.90 16.27 -35.74
C ALA A 812 -6.52 15.54 -36.95
N TRP A 813 -6.63 14.23 -36.78
CA TRP A 813 -7.28 13.34 -37.73
C TRP A 813 -8.81 13.54 -37.76
N THR A 814 -9.47 13.09 -38.81
CA THR A 814 -10.92 13.19 -38.94
C THR A 814 -11.67 12.49 -37.78
N TRP A 815 -11.18 11.36 -37.29
CA TRP A 815 -11.80 10.67 -36.17
C TRP A 815 -11.70 11.47 -34.84
N GLU A 816 -10.66 12.28 -34.64
CA GLU A 816 -10.56 13.17 -33.47
C GLU A 816 -11.57 14.32 -33.58
N LYS A 817 -11.82 14.82 -34.78
CA LYS A 817 -12.87 15.81 -35.05
C LYS A 817 -14.28 15.21 -34.88
N GLN A 818 -14.46 13.92 -35.22
CA GLN A 818 -15.69 13.20 -34.89
C GLN A 818 -15.87 13.08 -33.35
N ALA A 819 -14.81 12.73 -32.60
CA ALA A 819 -14.89 12.70 -31.15
C ALA A 819 -15.23 14.09 -30.57
N LEU A 820 -14.70 15.17 -31.12
CA LEU A 820 -14.96 16.55 -30.70
C LEU A 820 -16.44 16.93 -30.85
N VAL A 821 -17.20 16.32 -31.77
CA VAL A 821 -18.68 16.51 -31.87
C VAL A 821 -19.36 16.25 -30.53
N ARG A 822 -18.90 15.20 -29.84
CA ARG A 822 -19.46 14.77 -28.56
C ARG A 822 -18.62 15.23 -27.38
N SER A 823 -18.12 16.47 -27.42
CA SER A 823 -17.35 17.09 -26.34
C SER A 823 -18.08 18.26 -25.71
N ARG A 824 -17.84 18.52 -24.42
CA ARG A 824 -18.42 19.60 -23.64
C ARG A 824 -17.51 20.00 -22.50
N ALA A 825 -17.40 21.31 -22.24
CA ALA A 825 -16.70 21.80 -21.06
C ALA A 825 -17.51 21.56 -19.79
N ILE A 826 -17.05 20.65 -18.94
CA ILE A 826 -17.78 20.25 -17.72
C ILE A 826 -17.32 21.02 -16.49
N PHE A 827 -16.03 21.36 -16.37
CA PHE A 827 -15.47 22.17 -15.29
C PHE A 827 -14.70 23.36 -15.84
N GLY A 828 -14.72 24.50 -15.14
CA GLY A 828 -13.97 25.72 -15.42
C GLY A 828 -14.82 26.97 -15.37
N GLU A 829 -14.19 28.14 -15.49
CA GLU A 829 -14.80 29.47 -15.51
C GLU A 829 -15.67 29.66 -16.75
N THR A 830 -16.71 30.47 -16.62
CA THR A 830 -17.67 30.75 -17.72
C THR A 830 -16.99 31.27 -18.98
N GLU A 831 -16.02 32.18 -18.83
CA GLU A 831 -15.25 32.76 -19.93
C GLU A 831 -14.44 31.72 -20.69
N LEU A 832 -13.73 30.85 -19.95
CA LEU A 832 -12.92 29.80 -20.56
C LEU A 832 -13.80 28.71 -21.21
N LYS A 833 -14.94 28.39 -20.61
CA LYS A 833 -15.93 27.49 -21.23
C LYS A 833 -16.44 28.07 -22.54
N ALA A 834 -16.74 29.36 -22.58
CA ALA A 834 -17.20 30.04 -23.79
C ALA A 834 -16.10 30.09 -24.87
N GLU A 835 -14.83 30.27 -24.46
CA GLU A 835 -13.68 30.21 -25.37
C GLU A 835 -13.52 28.80 -25.98
N PHE A 836 -13.62 27.76 -25.16
CA PHE A 836 -13.61 26.37 -25.65
C PHE A 836 -14.75 26.10 -26.65
N GLU A 837 -15.96 26.51 -26.35
CA GLU A 837 -17.11 26.33 -27.25
C GLU A 837 -16.90 27.10 -28.58
N LYS A 838 -16.27 28.27 -28.55
CA LYS A 838 -15.89 28.99 -29.76
C LYS A 838 -14.86 28.21 -30.57
N ILE A 839 -13.82 27.67 -29.92
CA ILE A 839 -12.81 26.81 -30.59
C ILE A 839 -13.49 25.59 -31.18
N ARG A 840 -14.32 24.90 -30.40
CA ARG A 840 -15.09 23.74 -30.85
C ARG A 840 -15.93 24.04 -32.08
N CYS A 841 -16.68 25.16 -32.06
CA CYS A 841 -17.46 25.62 -33.19
C CYS A 841 -16.58 25.90 -34.42
N ASN A 842 -15.46 26.60 -34.26
CA ASN A 842 -14.52 26.91 -35.37
C ASN A 842 -13.96 25.62 -35.99
N VAL A 843 -13.54 24.64 -35.18
CA VAL A 843 -13.00 23.37 -35.68
C VAL A 843 -14.06 22.55 -36.40
N LEU A 844 -15.26 22.41 -35.82
CA LEU A 844 -16.36 21.63 -36.42
C LEU A 844 -16.96 22.27 -37.68
N SER A 845 -16.96 23.60 -37.79
CA SER A 845 -17.45 24.34 -38.94
C SER A 845 -16.36 24.70 -39.98
N ALA A 846 -15.13 24.23 -39.79
CA ALA A 846 -14.07 24.43 -40.78
C ALA A 846 -14.42 23.78 -42.11
N GLN A 847 -14.09 24.49 -43.24
CA GLN A 847 -14.31 23.95 -44.59
C GLN A 847 -13.54 22.65 -44.82
N ARG A 848 -14.20 21.68 -45.43
CA ARG A 848 -13.61 20.37 -45.72
C ARG A 848 -14.19 19.75 -46.99
N ASP A 849 -13.44 18.84 -47.60
CA ASP A 849 -13.92 18.05 -48.72
C ASP A 849 -14.91 16.98 -48.18
N ILE A 850 -16.20 17.14 -48.58
CA ILE A 850 -17.28 16.27 -48.12
C ILE A 850 -17.09 14.84 -48.62
N ASN A 851 -16.57 14.65 -49.86
CA ASN A 851 -16.31 13.31 -50.38
C ASN A 851 -15.19 12.61 -49.61
N GLN A 852 -14.13 13.33 -49.32
CA GLN A 852 -13.04 12.80 -48.49
C GLN A 852 -13.52 12.46 -47.06
N LEU A 853 -14.29 13.36 -46.42
CA LEU A 853 -14.93 13.13 -45.13
C LEU A 853 -15.78 11.86 -45.13
N LYS A 854 -16.60 11.66 -46.16
CA LYS A 854 -17.47 10.49 -46.31
C LYS A 854 -16.65 9.20 -46.36
N ILE A 855 -15.58 9.17 -47.12
CA ILE A 855 -14.65 8.02 -47.22
C ILE A 855 -14.00 7.75 -45.89
N GLU A 856 -13.43 8.75 -45.23
CA GLU A 856 -12.70 8.61 -43.97
C GLU A 856 -13.60 8.11 -42.82
N VAL A 857 -14.83 8.64 -42.72
CA VAL A 857 -15.79 8.21 -41.69
C VAL A 857 -16.26 6.77 -41.95
N ARG A 858 -16.54 6.41 -43.18
CA ARG A 858 -16.90 5.06 -43.57
C ARG A 858 -15.76 4.06 -43.27
N ASP A 859 -14.54 4.37 -43.73
CA ASP A 859 -13.39 3.50 -43.57
C ASP A 859 -13.00 3.33 -42.10
N MET A 860 -13.15 4.39 -41.29
CA MET A 860 -12.95 4.29 -39.83
C MET A 860 -13.98 3.35 -39.18
N ARG A 861 -15.24 3.48 -39.55
CA ARG A 861 -16.30 2.60 -39.02
C ARG A 861 -16.06 1.14 -39.44
N GLU A 862 -15.61 0.90 -40.66
CA GLU A 862 -15.33 -0.46 -41.14
C GLU A 862 -14.17 -1.08 -40.37
N LYS A 863 -13.07 -0.33 -40.14
CA LYS A 863 -11.95 -0.77 -39.27
C LYS A 863 -12.40 -1.08 -37.86
N MET A 864 -13.25 -0.23 -37.26
CA MET A 864 -13.80 -0.50 -35.94
C MET A 864 -14.65 -1.79 -35.94
N TYR A 865 -15.46 -2.01 -36.99
CA TYR A 865 -16.25 -3.21 -37.11
C TYR A 865 -15.38 -4.47 -37.19
N GLU A 866 -14.36 -4.48 -38.05
CA GLU A 866 -13.42 -5.60 -38.22
C GLU A 866 -12.70 -5.95 -36.91
N HIS A 867 -12.35 -4.95 -36.09
CA HIS A 867 -11.61 -5.17 -34.84
C HIS A 867 -12.50 -5.52 -33.65
N LEU A 868 -13.74 -5.08 -33.62
CA LEU A 868 -14.61 -5.19 -32.42
C LEU A 868 -15.77 -6.17 -32.57
N SER A 869 -16.17 -6.50 -33.81
CA SER A 869 -17.28 -7.44 -34.07
C SER A 869 -16.74 -8.86 -34.17
N HIS A 870 -16.96 -9.61 -33.08
CA HIS A 870 -16.69 -11.05 -32.98
C HIS A 870 -17.96 -11.82 -32.60
N THR A 871 -19.12 -11.30 -33.01
CA THR A 871 -20.43 -11.87 -32.67
C THR A 871 -20.65 -13.16 -33.46
N LYS A 872 -21.12 -14.22 -32.81
CA LYS A 872 -21.46 -15.51 -33.44
C LYS A 872 -22.69 -15.36 -34.31
N ASP A 873 -22.80 -16.18 -35.37
CA ASP A 873 -24.00 -16.24 -36.20
C ASP A 873 -25.26 -16.51 -35.33
N GLY A 874 -26.34 -15.80 -35.62
CA GLY A 874 -27.59 -15.85 -34.87
C GLY A 874 -27.67 -14.87 -33.69
N PHE A 875 -26.62 -14.06 -33.44
CA PHE A 875 -26.59 -13.06 -32.37
C PHE A 875 -26.26 -11.66 -32.90
N PHE A 876 -26.67 -10.66 -32.17
CA PHE A 876 -26.46 -9.24 -32.46
C PHE A 876 -25.85 -8.52 -31.26
N ASN A 877 -24.65 -7.93 -31.45
CA ASN A 877 -24.09 -6.99 -30.50
C ASN A 877 -24.65 -5.59 -30.75
N ILE A 878 -25.49 -5.15 -29.81
CA ILE A 878 -26.22 -3.87 -29.92
C ILE A 878 -25.29 -2.67 -30.07
N LYS A 879 -24.08 -2.75 -29.53
CA LYS A 879 -23.12 -1.65 -29.56
C LYS A 879 -22.30 -1.63 -30.85
N THR A 880 -21.72 -2.76 -31.25
CA THR A 880 -20.65 -2.81 -32.27
C THR A 880 -21.06 -3.29 -33.63
N ASP A 881 -22.12 -4.08 -33.73
CA ASP A 881 -22.57 -4.65 -35.02
C ASP A 881 -23.27 -3.63 -35.90
N ARG A 882 -23.39 -3.96 -37.19
CA ARG A 882 -24.04 -3.07 -38.17
C ARG A 882 -25.51 -2.86 -37.82
N GLY A 883 -25.95 -1.62 -37.86
CA GLY A 883 -27.30 -1.21 -37.43
C GLY A 883 -27.39 -0.97 -35.92
N GLY A 884 -26.28 -1.07 -35.18
CA GLY A 884 -26.24 -0.81 -33.76
C GLY A 884 -26.00 0.67 -33.40
N ILE A 885 -25.78 0.93 -32.10
CA ILE A 885 -25.64 2.28 -31.57
C ILE A 885 -24.45 3.03 -32.20
N THR A 886 -23.34 2.36 -32.46
CA THR A 886 -22.14 2.99 -33.05
C THR A 886 -22.47 3.57 -34.43
N ASP A 887 -23.31 2.89 -35.25
CA ASP A 887 -23.68 3.44 -36.55
C ASP A 887 -24.52 4.72 -36.41
N ILE A 888 -25.43 4.77 -35.42
CA ILE A 888 -26.24 5.97 -35.16
C ILE A 888 -25.36 7.14 -34.69
N GLU A 889 -24.38 6.87 -33.84
CA GLU A 889 -23.43 7.87 -33.39
C GLU A 889 -22.59 8.41 -34.55
N PHE A 890 -22.08 7.55 -35.42
CA PHE A 890 -21.32 7.96 -36.61
C PHE A 890 -22.18 8.75 -37.62
N ILE A 891 -23.44 8.39 -37.78
CA ILE A 891 -24.40 9.17 -38.59
C ILE A 891 -24.54 10.58 -38.02
N ALA A 892 -24.75 10.74 -36.72
CA ALA A 892 -24.87 12.06 -36.08
C ALA A 892 -23.61 12.91 -36.28
N GLN A 893 -22.44 12.29 -36.04
CA GLN A 893 -21.12 12.94 -36.18
C GLN A 893 -20.86 13.34 -37.62
N TYR A 894 -21.13 12.46 -38.60
CA TYR A 894 -20.95 12.78 -40.00
C TYR A 894 -21.87 13.91 -40.46
N LEU A 895 -23.16 13.84 -40.12
CA LEU A 895 -24.15 14.87 -40.49
C LEU A 895 -23.71 16.24 -39.91
N MET A 896 -23.22 16.29 -38.70
CA MET A 896 -22.71 17.53 -38.13
C MET A 896 -21.48 18.05 -38.89
N LEU A 897 -20.46 17.22 -39.09
CA LEU A 897 -19.22 17.63 -39.76
C LEU A 897 -19.43 18.03 -41.22
N ALA A 898 -20.42 17.41 -41.90
CA ALA A 898 -20.72 17.71 -43.29
C ALA A 898 -21.50 19.03 -43.45
N ASN A 899 -22.35 19.40 -42.47
CA ASN A 899 -23.25 20.54 -42.61
C ASN A 899 -22.89 21.75 -41.76
N ALA A 900 -22.10 21.60 -40.71
CA ALA A 900 -21.67 22.70 -39.87
C ALA A 900 -20.89 23.82 -40.60
N PRO A 901 -20.08 23.55 -41.66
CA PRO A 901 -19.46 24.61 -42.44
C PRO A 901 -20.45 25.61 -43.07
N ALA A 902 -21.64 25.15 -43.43
CA ALA A 902 -22.73 26.01 -43.95
C ALA A 902 -23.58 26.59 -42.80
N ASN A 903 -23.74 25.85 -41.70
CA ASN A 903 -24.61 26.23 -40.57
C ASN A 903 -23.92 25.98 -39.24
N PRO A 904 -23.03 26.89 -38.77
CA PRO A 904 -22.27 26.71 -37.56
C PRO A 904 -23.12 26.47 -36.28
N ILE A 905 -24.39 26.91 -36.29
CA ILE A 905 -25.32 26.72 -35.16
C ILE A 905 -25.61 25.22 -34.88
N LEU A 906 -25.40 24.35 -35.83
CA LEU A 906 -25.53 22.90 -35.65
C LEU A 906 -24.56 22.32 -34.62
N THR A 907 -23.44 23.02 -34.37
CA THR A 907 -22.43 22.61 -33.38
C THR A 907 -22.86 22.84 -31.94
N LYS A 908 -24.03 23.45 -31.68
CA LYS A 908 -24.51 23.81 -30.35
C LYS A 908 -24.64 22.61 -29.40
N TRP A 909 -25.09 21.47 -29.90
CA TRP A 909 -25.38 20.29 -29.08
C TRP A 909 -24.33 19.21 -29.23
N SER A 910 -24.11 18.43 -28.18
CA SER A 910 -23.14 17.35 -28.13
C SER A 910 -23.79 15.95 -27.99
N ASP A 911 -25.09 15.88 -27.67
CA ASP A 911 -25.83 14.62 -27.59
C ASP A 911 -26.58 14.28 -28.90
N ASN A 912 -26.69 13.00 -29.16
CA ASN A 912 -27.23 12.50 -30.43
C ASN A 912 -28.68 12.93 -30.68
N VAL A 913 -29.52 12.95 -29.64
CA VAL A 913 -30.96 13.27 -29.75
C VAL A 913 -31.15 14.73 -30.23
N ARG A 914 -30.51 15.67 -29.56
CA ARG A 914 -30.57 17.10 -29.92
C ARG A 914 -29.83 17.44 -31.23
N ILE A 915 -28.78 16.65 -31.56
CA ILE A 915 -28.15 16.75 -32.86
C ILE A 915 -29.15 16.40 -33.96
N PHE A 916 -29.90 15.28 -33.86
CA PHE A 916 -30.93 14.92 -34.86
C PHE A 916 -32.07 15.91 -34.90
N ASP A 917 -32.53 16.45 -33.77
CA ASP A 917 -33.52 17.51 -33.74
C ASP A 917 -33.06 18.75 -34.54
N SER A 918 -31.80 19.18 -34.31
CA SER A 918 -31.23 20.30 -35.06
C SER A 918 -31.11 19.97 -36.57
N MET A 919 -30.73 18.73 -36.93
CA MET A 919 -30.67 18.34 -38.33
C MET A 919 -32.03 18.39 -39.03
N ALA A 920 -33.11 18.01 -38.30
CA ALA A 920 -34.48 18.13 -38.82
C ALA A 920 -34.96 19.59 -38.87
N GLU A 921 -34.65 20.41 -37.87
CA GLU A 921 -34.97 21.83 -37.83
C GLU A 921 -34.39 22.61 -39.04
N TYR A 922 -33.15 22.26 -39.42
CA TYR A 922 -32.46 22.85 -40.56
C TYR A 922 -32.67 22.08 -41.90
N HIS A 923 -33.66 21.17 -41.97
CA HIS A 923 -34.06 20.42 -43.17
C HIS A 923 -32.96 19.56 -43.80
N ILE A 924 -31.98 19.10 -43.03
CA ILE A 924 -30.89 18.21 -43.46
C ILE A 924 -31.42 16.78 -43.56
N ILE A 925 -32.27 16.40 -42.62
CA ILE A 925 -33.02 15.14 -42.61
C ILE A 925 -34.52 15.45 -42.48
N SER A 926 -35.38 14.53 -42.88
CA SER A 926 -36.82 14.68 -42.70
C SER A 926 -37.23 14.44 -41.24
N LEU A 927 -38.36 15.03 -40.80
CA LEU A 927 -38.90 14.81 -39.45
C LEU A 927 -39.12 13.32 -39.16
N THR A 928 -39.60 12.57 -40.16
CA THR A 928 -39.83 11.11 -40.03
C THR A 928 -38.53 10.33 -39.82
N GLU A 929 -37.45 10.69 -40.51
CA GLU A 929 -36.12 10.08 -40.32
C GLU A 929 -35.58 10.45 -38.97
N CYS A 930 -35.72 11.71 -38.51
CA CYS A 930 -35.32 12.16 -37.20
C CYS A 930 -35.99 11.35 -36.09
N GLU A 931 -37.33 11.29 -36.09
CA GLU A 931 -38.08 10.58 -35.07
C GLU A 931 -37.72 9.07 -35.05
N LYS A 932 -37.50 8.46 -36.21
CA LYS A 932 -37.14 7.05 -36.29
C LYS A 932 -35.70 6.77 -35.83
N LEU A 933 -34.72 7.65 -36.16
CA LEU A 933 -33.35 7.54 -35.64
C LEU A 933 -33.34 7.67 -34.10
N LYS A 934 -34.05 8.66 -33.56
CA LYS A 934 -34.21 8.87 -32.12
C LYS A 934 -34.84 7.66 -31.45
N SER A 935 -35.94 7.15 -32.00
CA SER A 935 -36.59 5.96 -31.46
C SER A 935 -35.65 4.75 -31.43
N CYS A 936 -34.96 4.44 -32.55
CA CYS A 936 -33.98 3.36 -32.60
C CYS A 936 -32.88 3.54 -31.55
N TYR A 937 -32.36 4.76 -31.44
CA TYR A 937 -31.30 5.07 -30.47
C TYR A 937 -31.74 4.84 -29.02
N VAL A 938 -32.93 5.37 -28.64
CA VAL A 938 -33.47 5.23 -27.28
C VAL A 938 -33.80 3.76 -26.98
N THR A 939 -34.39 3.03 -27.91
CA THR A 939 -34.72 1.61 -27.75
C THR A 939 -33.49 0.74 -27.53
N LEU A 940 -32.45 0.90 -28.36
CA LEU A 940 -31.21 0.16 -28.23
C LEU A 940 -30.46 0.55 -26.93
N ARG A 941 -30.46 1.81 -26.54
CA ARG A 941 -29.84 2.25 -25.25
C ARG A 941 -30.58 1.68 -24.06
N ASN A 942 -31.92 1.66 -24.07
CA ASN A 942 -32.69 1.08 -22.98
C ASN A 942 -32.32 -0.39 -22.77
N LYS A 943 -32.21 -1.17 -23.88
CA LYS A 943 -31.76 -2.55 -23.77
C LYS A 943 -30.35 -2.71 -23.22
N ILE A 944 -29.42 -1.87 -23.63
CA ILE A 944 -28.03 -1.88 -23.08
C ILE A 944 -28.06 -1.60 -21.57
N HIS A 945 -28.83 -0.61 -21.11
CA HIS A 945 -28.95 -0.31 -19.68
C HIS A 945 -29.52 -1.52 -18.92
N HIS A 946 -30.56 -2.12 -19.42
CA HIS A 946 -31.19 -3.31 -18.82
C HIS A 946 -30.22 -4.52 -18.77
N LEU A 947 -29.47 -4.78 -19.85
CA LEU A 947 -28.46 -5.85 -19.87
C LEU A 947 -27.32 -5.59 -18.90
N ASN A 948 -26.90 -4.33 -18.75
CA ASN A 948 -25.86 -3.94 -17.77
C ASN A 948 -26.34 -4.16 -16.32
N LEU A 949 -27.60 -3.85 -16.02
CA LEU A 949 -28.21 -4.11 -14.70
C LEU A 949 -28.28 -5.60 -14.40
N LEU A 950 -28.57 -6.42 -15.42
CA LEU A 950 -28.56 -7.89 -15.31
C LEU A 950 -27.15 -8.50 -15.24
N GLY A 951 -26.09 -7.73 -15.49
CA GLY A 951 -24.72 -8.22 -15.58
C GLY A 951 -24.40 -8.98 -16.88
N ASN A 952 -25.29 -8.91 -17.88
CA ASN A 952 -25.16 -9.61 -19.15
C ASN A 952 -24.31 -8.82 -20.16
N LEU A 953 -23.77 -9.54 -21.14
CA LEU A 953 -23.15 -8.93 -22.31
C LEU A 953 -24.22 -8.19 -23.13
N VAL A 954 -23.80 -7.17 -23.87
CA VAL A 954 -24.69 -6.36 -24.76
C VAL A 954 -25.00 -7.08 -26.10
N ILE A 955 -25.24 -8.38 -26.00
CA ILE A 955 -25.50 -9.30 -27.13
C ILE A 955 -26.90 -9.87 -26.94
N VAL A 956 -27.69 -9.84 -28.01
CA VAL A 956 -29.04 -10.35 -28.04
C VAL A 956 -29.24 -11.30 -29.25
N ASP A 957 -30.40 -11.94 -29.34
CA ASP A 957 -30.77 -12.74 -30.50
C ASP A 957 -30.85 -11.85 -31.76
N ASP A 958 -30.45 -12.36 -32.93
CA ASP A 958 -30.40 -11.61 -34.18
C ASP A 958 -31.79 -11.14 -34.66
N SER A 959 -32.85 -11.81 -34.22
CA SER A 959 -34.25 -11.44 -34.51
C SER A 959 -34.73 -10.25 -33.67
N GLU A 960 -34.11 -10.00 -32.51
CA GLU A 960 -34.45 -8.86 -31.66
C GLU A 960 -33.93 -7.56 -32.31
N PHE A 961 -34.76 -6.54 -32.42
CA PHE A 961 -34.47 -5.26 -33.07
C PHE A 961 -34.19 -5.34 -34.58
N ALA A 962 -34.74 -6.35 -35.30
CA ALA A 962 -34.52 -6.52 -36.73
C ALA A 962 -35.02 -5.31 -37.54
N GLU A 963 -36.13 -4.69 -37.15
CA GLU A 963 -36.70 -3.49 -37.82
C GLU A 963 -35.79 -2.26 -37.58
N GLU A 964 -35.38 -2.02 -36.37
CA GLU A 964 -34.48 -0.89 -36.01
C GLU A 964 -33.16 -1.02 -36.76
N ARG A 965 -32.58 -2.21 -36.76
CA ARG A 965 -31.30 -2.50 -37.47
C ARG A 965 -31.44 -2.27 -38.96
N ALA A 966 -32.50 -2.81 -39.57
CA ALA A 966 -32.78 -2.65 -41.01
C ALA A 966 -32.90 -1.17 -41.38
N PHE A 967 -33.58 -0.38 -40.55
CA PHE A 967 -33.71 1.06 -40.79
C PHE A 967 -32.35 1.78 -40.67
N VAL A 968 -31.58 1.54 -39.62
CA VAL A 968 -30.29 2.17 -39.42
C VAL A 968 -29.33 1.81 -40.55
N CYS A 969 -29.27 0.54 -40.95
CA CYS A 969 -28.44 0.08 -42.08
C CYS A 969 -28.87 0.74 -43.40
N SER A 970 -30.17 0.85 -43.64
CA SER A 970 -30.71 1.51 -44.82
C SER A 970 -30.35 2.99 -44.87
N PHE A 971 -30.45 3.70 -43.72
CA PHE A 971 -30.10 5.09 -43.61
C PHE A 971 -28.59 5.32 -43.75
N TRP A 972 -27.76 4.41 -43.15
CA TRP A 972 -26.32 4.37 -43.34
C TRP A 972 -25.95 4.27 -44.81
N ASN A 973 -26.52 3.30 -45.51
CA ASN A 973 -26.26 3.11 -46.94
C ASN A 973 -26.67 4.33 -47.77
N LYS A 974 -27.78 4.98 -47.44
CA LYS A 974 -28.22 6.23 -48.09
C LYS A 974 -27.18 7.35 -47.96
N LEU A 975 -26.47 7.44 -46.83
CA LEU A 975 -25.46 8.48 -46.59
C LEU A 975 -24.11 8.12 -47.20
N PHE A 976 -23.69 6.86 -47.11
CA PHE A 976 -22.32 6.41 -47.39
C PHE A 976 -22.15 5.59 -48.72
N SER A 977 -23.23 5.32 -49.47
CA SER A 977 -23.18 4.70 -50.80
C SER A 977 -22.64 5.60 -51.90
#